data_e3e16ecaa92b274f0bccc31e5eefe820
#
_entry.id   e3e16ecaa92b274f0bccc31e5eefe820
#
_cell.length_a   1.000
_cell.length_b   1.000
_cell.length_c   1.000
_cell.angle_alpha   90.00
_cell.angle_beta   90.00
_cell.angle_gamma   90.00
#
_symmetry.space_group_name_H-M   'P 1'
#
loop_
_entity.id
_entity.type
_entity.pdbx_description
1 polymer ?
#
loop_
_entity_poly.entity_id
_entity_poly.type
_entity_poly.pdbx_seq_one_letter_code
_entity_poly.pdbx_strand_id
1 'polypeptide(L)'
;IDWFVNRKLKEVGLNSAPDASARELYRRLSFGLTGLPPQSTDIRKFEKDFKKSKNAISVYAKKLMASPHYGEHFARHWLDVARYADSGGFANDYSRPNAWRYRDYVVHSFNKDKPYNHFVKEQLAGDEMDSGKVENVVATGFLRMGPWEQTGMSVFKETRQLWLDDVTDSVGQAFLAHAMQCAKCHDHKFDPVPTRDYYGMMAVFSTTQFAERNASFLPYESREGFDSFTKFVQSKISFYEKQNTELREKMTRLKKEETGNAKVGDNGLDPGDEASQSRIYTNLIRHRIELDRVQSLTHAVYTGKTITKKNVQGRINMPKKPWQVGYFDSDVIYSGGDVYSKGDTVEPGGLSAAESLGGMNASPFPKDKGKRRLALAKWIVDEKNPLTARVMINRIWSWHFGRGLAGNPNNFGGTGELPTHPALLDYLADWFMRNEWSVKKLNHLILTSETYRRSSLHPDPKSLDEKDPKDQFYAYFLPRRLVAEEIRDAMLQISGELNPDVGGIPVKPDINQEVAFQPRQIMGGTASVYEPDPLPGQRNRRTIYAEKLRGLRDPFLEAFNQPGSDTSCELRESSTVAPQALTLLNAEEVQDRALAFADRLLKERSHESEVIQRAFELALGRVPGKEEVELCITHWKSATRSESQKKPVAPSFPKKIKRTVMAEKTGEPYDFWEFLPAFEPYQPDLQRSDTDARTRGLAHICLVLFNSNEFAYLD
;
A
#
# COMPACT_ATOMS: atom_id res chain seq x y z
N ILE A 1 13.13 22.88 -16.74
CA ILE A 1 13.05 21.47 -17.15
C ILE A 1 13.44 21.35 -18.61
N ASP A 2 12.67 21.94 -19.51
CA ASP A 2 12.78 21.73 -20.96
C ASP A 2 14.15 22.13 -21.54
N TRP A 3 14.78 23.19 -21.01
CA TRP A 3 16.12 23.58 -21.40
C TRP A 3 17.16 22.45 -21.18
N PHE A 4 17.09 21.79 -20.01
CA PHE A 4 18.02 20.70 -19.69
C PHE A 4 17.77 19.46 -20.56
N VAL A 5 16.50 19.08 -20.74
CA VAL A 5 16.14 17.90 -21.53
C VAL A 5 16.45 18.15 -23.01
N ASN A 6 16.07 19.29 -23.57
CA ASN A 6 16.34 19.62 -24.97
C ASN A 6 17.83 19.76 -25.28
N ARG A 7 18.64 20.27 -24.31
CA ARG A 7 20.10 20.29 -24.42
C ARG A 7 20.66 18.89 -24.57
N LYS A 8 20.20 17.95 -23.69
CA LYS A 8 20.64 16.55 -23.74
C LYS A 8 20.26 15.89 -25.05
N LEU A 9 19.03 16.08 -25.52
CA LEU A 9 18.58 15.55 -26.81
C LEU A 9 19.43 16.06 -27.96
N LYS A 10 19.77 17.36 -27.95
CA LYS A 10 20.67 17.94 -28.97
C LYS A 10 22.08 17.33 -28.92
N GLU A 11 22.63 17.10 -27.71
CA GLU A 11 23.94 16.47 -27.51
C GLU A 11 24.00 15.05 -28.11
N VAL A 12 22.91 14.27 -27.99
CA VAL A 12 22.83 12.90 -28.55
C VAL A 12 22.25 12.89 -29.96
N GLY A 13 21.84 14.02 -30.50
CA GLY A 13 21.30 14.15 -31.87
C GLY A 13 19.90 13.55 -32.04
N LEU A 14 19.08 13.59 -30.98
CA LEU A 14 17.67 13.18 -31.03
C LEU A 14 16.75 14.40 -31.12
N ASN A 15 15.63 14.24 -31.83
CA ASN A 15 14.52 15.18 -31.80
C ASN A 15 13.53 14.78 -30.71
N SER A 16 12.75 15.74 -30.23
CA SER A 16 11.64 15.44 -29.34
C SER A 16 10.38 15.04 -30.10
N ALA A 17 9.54 14.18 -29.51
CA ALA A 17 8.20 13.92 -30.01
C ALA A 17 7.34 15.22 -29.98
N PRO A 18 6.33 15.34 -30.85
CA PRO A 18 5.34 16.43 -30.79
C PRO A 18 4.51 16.34 -29.52
N ASP A 19 3.68 17.36 -29.26
CA ASP A 19 2.69 17.32 -28.17
C ASP A 19 1.71 16.14 -28.38
N ALA A 20 1.36 15.45 -27.31
CA ALA A 20 0.28 14.48 -27.27
C ALA A 20 -1.09 15.15 -27.54
N SER A 21 -2.08 14.36 -27.91
CA SER A 21 -3.44 14.86 -28.06
C SER A 21 -4.01 15.36 -26.73
N ALA A 22 -4.97 16.27 -26.79
CA ALA A 22 -5.60 16.80 -25.58
C ALA A 22 -6.26 15.70 -24.72
N ARG A 23 -6.82 14.66 -25.37
CA ARG A 23 -7.41 13.50 -24.69
C ARG A 23 -6.36 12.71 -23.91
N GLU A 24 -5.27 12.36 -24.57
CA GLU A 24 -4.14 11.62 -23.94
C GLU A 24 -3.57 12.41 -22.75
N LEU A 25 -3.33 13.72 -22.94
CA LEU A 25 -2.83 14.59 -21.89
C LEU A 25 -3.78 14.66 -20.68
N TYR A 26 -5.09 14.76 -20.92
CA TYR A 26 -6.02 14.84 -19.80
C TYR A 26 -6.18 13.50 -19.07
N ARG A 27 -6.15 12.38 -19.80
CA ARG A 27 -6.11 11.04 -19.22
C ARG A 27 -4.84 10.85 -18.38
N ARG A 28 -3.69 11.27 -18.91
CA ARG A 28 -2.39 11.26 -18.19
C ARG A 28 -2.43 12.12 -16.93
N LEU A 29 -2.95 13.34 -17.00
CA LEU A 29 -3.13 14.22 -15.84
C LEU A 29 -4.04 13.61 -14.79
N SER A 30 -5.18 13.03 -15.17
CA SER A 30 -6.14 12.44 -14.25
C SER A 30 -5.54 11.28 -13.47
N PHE A 31 -4.98 10.29 -14.16
CA PHE A 31 -4.33 9.15 -13.51
C PHE A 31 -3.07 9.57 -12.74
N GLY A 32 -2.22 10.43 -13.29
CA GLY A 32 -0.99 10.89 -12.66
C GLY A 32 -1.19 11.76 -11.42
N LEU A 33 -2.38 12.34 -11.23
CA LEU A 33 -2.69 13.18 -10.06
C LEU A 33 -3.70 12.56 -9.10
N THR A 34 -4.59 11.70 -9.59
CA THR A 34 -5.68 11.15 -8.76
C THR A 34 -5.74 9.63 -8.75
N GLY A 35 -5.01 8.95 -9.66
CA GLY A 35 -5.08 7.51 -9.83
C GLY A 35 -6.44 7.02 -10.37
N LEU A 36 -7.24 7.90 -10.96
CA LEU A 36 -8.59 7.61 -11.45
C LEU A 36 -8.77 8.05 -12.90
N PRO A 37 -9.63 7.34 -13.68
CA PRO A 37 -9.97 7.77 -15.02
C PRO A 37 -10.72 9.11 -15.02
N PRO A 38 -10.52 9.95 -16.06
CA PRO A 38 -11.23 11.20 -16.19
C PRO A 38 -12.71 10.99 -16.52
N GLN A 39 -13.56 11.92 -16.11
CA GLN A 39 -14.95 11.96 -16.58
C GLN A 39 -15.00 12.42 -18.05
N SER A 40 -15.84 11.80 -18.88
CA SER A 40 -15.96 12.15 -20.31
C SER A 40 -16.34 13.62 -20.55
N THR A 41 -17.10 14.22 -19.64
CA THR A 41 -17.45 15.66 -19.67
C THR A 41 -16.24 16.55 -19.44
N ASP A 42 -15.32 16.17 -18.57
CA ASP A 42 -14.11 16.94 -18.28
C ASP A 42 -13.10 16.82 -19.45
N ILE A 43 -13.01 15.65 -20.10
CA ILE A 43 -12.19 15.49 -21.32
C ILE A 43 -12.64 16.48 -22.40
N ARG A 44 -13.94 16.52 -22.72
CA ARG A 44 -14.48 17.44 -23.76
C ARG A 44 -14.23 18.91 -23.41
N LYS A 45 -14.34 19.30 -22.15
CA LYS A 45 -14.04 20.66 -21.70
C LYS A 45 -12.56 20.96 -21.84
N PHE A 46 -11.69 20.05 -21.40
CA PHE A 46 -10.26 20.24 -21.51
C PHE A 46 -9.81 20.34 -22.97
N GLU A 47 -10.31 19.49 -23.87
CA GLU A 47 -10.01 19.56 -25.32
C GLU A 47 -10.35 20.94 -25.92
N LYS A 48 -11.53 21.48 -25.56
CA LYS A 48 -11.95 22.81 -26.01
C LYS A 48 -11.02 23.92 -25.48
N ASP A 49 -10.64 23.85 -24.23
CA ASP A 49 -9.80 24.87 -23.59
C ASP A 49 -8.34 24.76 -24.02
N PHE A 50 -7.82 23.54 -24.20
CA PHE A 50 -6.46 23.29 -24.69
C PHE A 50 -6.24 23.74 -26.13
N LYS A 51 -7.26 23.63 -26.99
CA LYS A 51 -7.23 24.21 -28.36
C LYS A 51 -7.06 25.72 -28.35
N LYS A 52 -7.57 26.40 -27.32
CA LYS A 52 -7.45 27.86 -27.18
C LYS A 52 -6.12 28.28 -26.57
N SER A 53 -5.63 27.54 -25.57
CA SER A 53 -4.41 27.87 -24.85
C SER A 53 -3.81 26.65 -24.16
N LYS A 54 -2.50 26.46 -24.31
CA LYS A 54 -1.72 25.45 -23.57
C LYS A 54 -1.77 25.66 -22.03
N ASN A 55 -2.13 26.88 -21.59
CA ASN A 55 -2.33 27.15 -20.16
C ASN A 55 -3.47 26.33 -19.53
N ALA A 56 -4.33 25.70 -20.34
CA ALA A 56 -5.34 24.76 -19.85
C ALA A 56 -4.73 23.67 -18.97
N ILE A 57 -3.53 23.15 -19.29
CA ILE A 57 -2.82 22.16 -18.47
C ILE A 57 -2.64 22.67 -17.04
N SER A 58 -2.15 23.89 -16.86
CA SER A 58 -1.96 24.51 -15.54
C SER A 58 -3.28 24.60 -14.76
N VAL A 59 -4.35 25.01 -15.41
CA VAL A 59 -5.67 25.18 -14.78
C VAL A 59 -6.22 23.82 -14.32
N TYR A 60 -6.20 22.83 -15.19
CA TYR A 60 -6.75 21.50 -14.89
C TYR A 60 -5.87 20.70 -13.93
N ALA A 61 -4.54 20.83 -13.99
CA ALA A 61 -3.64 20.27 -13.00
C ALA A 61 -3.94 20.81 -11.59
N LYS A 62 -4.13 22.13 -11.46
CA LYS A 62 -4.53 22.72 -10.17
C LYS A 62 -5.89 22.23 -9.68
N LYS A 63 -6.88 22.05 -10.58
CA LYS A 63 -8.19 21.46 -10.25
C LYS A 63 -8.03 20.05 -9.71
N LEU A 64 -7.25 19.20 -10.37
CA LEU A 64 -7.01 17.82 -9.95
C LEU A 64 -6.22 17.75 -8.64
N MET A 65 -5.20 18.60 -8.44
CA MET A 65 -4.46 18.70 -7.19
C MET A 65 -5.29 19.24 -6.00
N ALA A 66 -6.43 19.87 -6.26
CA ALA A 66 -7.37 20.28 -5.22
C ALA A 66 -8.36 19.16 -4.83
N SER A 67 -8.45 18.09 -5.62
CA SER A 67 -9.28 16.92 -5.32
C SER A 67 -8.73 16.16 -4.11
N PRO A 68 -9.60 15.60 -3.23
CA PRO A 68 -9.14 14.73 -2.15
C PRO A 68 -8.41 13.48 -2.66
N HIS A 69 -8.71 13.03 -3.87
CA HIS A 69 -8.07 11.89 -4.53
C HIS A 69 -6.59 12.12 -4.89
N TYR A 70 -6.13 13.38 -4.91
CA TYR A 70 -4.71 13.71 -5.05
C TYR A 70 -3.88 13.13 -3.88
N GLY A 71 -4.32 13.38 -2.65
CA GLY A 71 -3.62 12.84 -1.48
C GLY A 71 -3.63 11.32 -1.43
N GLU A 72 -4.73 10.68 -1.83
CA GLU A 72 -4.81 9.22 -1.92
C GLU A 72 -3.78 8.65 -2.91
N HIS A 73 -3.67 9.25 -4.10
CA HIS A 73 -2.73 8.80 -5.13
C HIS A 73 -1.26 8.95 -4.68
N PHE A 74 -0.89 10.13 -4.16
CA PHE A 74 0.48 10.36 -3.68
C PHE A 74 0.81 9.60 -2.40
N ALA A 75 -0.19 9.41 -1.51
CA ALA A 75 -0.04 8.57 -0.34
C ALA A 75 0.24 7.10 -0.70
N ARG A 76 -0.39 6.55 -1.74
CA ARG A 76 -0.11 5.19 -2.21
C ARG A 76 1.39 5.00 -2.48
N HIS A 77 2.01 5.93 -3.21
CA HIS A 77 3.45 5.87 -3.48
C HIS A 77 4.30 5.96 -2.21
N TRP A 78 3.93 6.88 -1.30
CA TRP A 78 4.67 7.00 -0.04
C TRP A 78 4.49 5.79 0.87
N LEU A 79 3.31 5.19 0.90
CA LEU A 79 3.02 4.00 1.71
C LEU A 79 3.80 2.76 1.23
N ASP A 80 4.15 2.67 -0.06
CA ASP A 80 5.07 1.66 -0.57
C ASP A 80 6.50 1.89 -0.06
N VAL A 81 6.98 3.13 -0.08
CA VAL A 81 8.29 3.50 0.50
C VAL A 81 8.31 3.24 2.00
N ALA A 82 7.24 3.55 2.71
CA ALA A 82 7.10 3.34 4.15
C ALA A 82 6.80 1.88 4.55
N ARG A 83 6.53 0.99 3.60
CA ARG A 83 6.20 -0.43 3.84
C ARG A 83 4.93 -0.64 4.64
N TYR A 84 3.92 0.22 4.38
CA TYR A 84 2.65 0.17 5.09
C TYR A 84 1.98 -1.19 4.99
N ALA A 85 1.52 -1.69 6.13
CA ALA A 85 0.58 -2.81 6.22
C ALA A 85 -0.23 -2.74 7.53
N ASP A 86 -1.42 -3.33 7.50
CA ASP A 86 -2.33 -3.46 8.63
C ASP A 86 -2.01 -4.70 9.50
N SER A 87 -0.88 -5.38 9.24
CA SER A 87 -0.42 -6.53 9.99
C SER A 87 1.09 -6.53 10.24
N GLY A 88 1.53 -7.37 11.18
CA GLY A 88 2.91 -7.41 11.68
C GLY A 88 3.89 -8.21 10.83
N GLY A 89 3.41 -9.14 10.03
CA GLY A 89 4.24 -10.11 9.31
C GLY A 89 4.70 -11.27 10.18
N PHE A 90 5.70 -11.99 9.70
CA PHE A 90 6.19 -13.24 10.30
C PHE A 90 5.10 -14.30 10.44
N ALA A 91 5.36 -15.35 11.21
CA ALA A 91 4.48 -16.51 11.31
C ALA A 91 3.06 -16.19 11.80
N ASN A 92 2.92 -15.23 12.72
CA ASN A 92 1.62 -14.93 13.34
C ASN A 92 0.83 -13.83 12.64
N ASP A 93 1.50 -13.00 11.89
CA ASP A 93 0.92 -11.87 11.13
C ASP A 93 -0.22 -11.14 11.88
N TYR A 94 0.06 -10.75 13.14
CA TYR A 94 -0.93 -10.08 14.00
C TYR A 94 -1.39 -8.76 13.40
N SER A 95 -2.70 -8.49 13.52
CA SER A 95 -3.31 -7.22 13.09
C SER A 95 -2.70 -6.02 13.83
N ARG A 96 -2.54 -4.92 13.08
CA ARG A 96 -2.19 -3.58 13.56
C ARG A 96 -3.41 -2.67 13.44
N PRO A 97 -4.38 -2.78 14.32
CA PRO A 97 -5.72 -2.22 14.13
C PRO A 97 -5.72 -0.71 13.89
N ASN A 98 -4.75 0.01 14.45
CA ASN A 98 -4.66 1.47 14.37
C ASN A 98 -3.62 1.99 13.35
N ALA A 99 -3.07 1.12 12.48
CA ALA A 99 -2.11 1.54 11.44
C ALA A 99 -2.77 2.49 10.42
N TRP A 100 -4.08 2.34 10.17
CA TRP A 100 -4.85 3.18 9.26
C TRP A 100 -4.74 4.68 9.56
N ARG A 101 -4.55 5.08 10.82
CA ARG A 101 -4.39 6.48 11.18
C ARG A 101 -3.13 7.10 10.60
N TYR A 102 -2.03 6.33 10.51
CA TYR A 102 -0.83 6.76 9.80
C TYR A 102 -1.08 6.90 8.29
N ARG A 103 -1.82 5.98 7.65
CA ARG A 103 -2.22 6.12 6.24
C ARG A 103 -3.01 7.40 6.02
N ASP A 104 -4.00 7.68 6.86
CA ASP A 104 -4.84 8.89 6.75
C ASP A 104 -4.03 10.17 7.01
N TYR A 105 -3.06 10.13 7.92
CA TYR A 105 -2.09 11.21 8.10
C TYR A 105 -1.30 11.48 6.81
N VAL A 106 -0.83 10.45 6.12
CA VAL A 106 -0.08 10.59 4.85
C VAL A 106 -0.98 11.20 3.77
N VAL A 107 -2.20 10.67 3.59
CA VAL A 107 -3.21 11.22 2.65
C VAL A 107 -3.48 12.69 2.93
N HIS A 108 -3.73 13.03 4.18
CA HIS A 108 -3.99 14.41 4.59
C HIS A 108 -2.79 15.32 4.34
N SER A 109 -1.58 14.85 4.62
CA SER A 109 -0.35 15.64 4.44
C SER A 109 -0.13 16.03 2.97
N PHE A 110 -0.34 15.11 2.02
CA PHE A 110 -0.27 15.42 0.59
C PHE A 110 -1.42 16.34 0.14
N ASN A 111 -2.64 16.12 0.62
CA ASN A 111 -3.78 16.97 0.30
C ASN A 111 -3.58 18.43 0.77
N LYS A 112 -2.97 18.62 1.93
CA LYS A 112 -2.66 19.94 2.51
C LYS A 112 -1.35 20.52 1.99
N ASP A 113 -0.64 19.82 1.11
CA ASP A 113 0.68 20.25 0.63
C ASP A 113 1.64 20.54 1.80
N LYS A 114 1.64 19.66 2.81
CA LYS A 114 2.54 19.79 3.97
C LYS A 114 3.99 19.88 3.47
N PRO A 115 4.78 20.91 3.87
CA PRO A 115 6.17 20.99 3.48
C PRO A 115 6.92 19.68 3.76
N TYR A 116 7.60 19.13 2.75
CA TYR A 116 8.21 17.81 2.86
C TYR A 116 9.23 17.71 4.01
N ASN A 117 9.99 18.78 4.29
CA ASN A 117 10.88 18.84 5.43
C ASN A 117 10.15 18.75 6.79
N HIS A 118 8.92 19.24 6.90
CA HIS A 118 8.07 19.05 8.08
C HIS A 118 7.52 17.63 8.15
N PHE A 119 7.08 17.09 7.02
CA PHE A 119 6.59 15.73 6.90
C PHE A 119 7.64 14.68 7.34
N VAL A 120 8.91 14.88 6.98
CA VAL A 120 10.04 14.05 7.42
C VAL A 120 10.24 14.15 8.94
N LYS A 121 10.30 15.38 9.48
CA LYS A 121 10.50 15.61 10.93
C LYS A 121 9.40 14.98 11.78
N GLU A 122 8.15 15.11 11.37
CA GLU A 122 7.02 14.55 12.10
C GLU A 122 7.07 13.02 12.12
N GLN A 123 7.43 12.37 11.02
CA GLN A 123 7.52 10.92 10.95
C GLN A 123 8.67 10.33 11.77
N LEU A 124 9.80 10.99 11.79
CA LEU A 124 10.99 10.50 12.52
C LEU A 124 10.97 10.87 14.01
N ALA A 125 10.41 12.02 14.36
CA ALA A 125 10.57 12.59 15.70
C ALA A 125 9.37 13.40 16.18
N GLY A 126 8.16 13.14 15.68
CA GLY A 126 6.98 13.93 16.03
C GLY A 126 6.71 13.97 17.53
N ASP A 127 6.88 12.86 18.24
CA ASP A 127 6.73 12.77 19.70
C ASP A 127 7.87 13.46 20.47
N GLU A 128 9.06 13.65 19.87
CA GLU A 128 10.16 14.43 20.45
C GLU A 128 10.05 15.93 20.14
N MET A 129 9.29 16.31 19.10
CA MET A 129 9.00 17.71 18.76
C MET A 129 7.96 18.29 19.71
N ASP A 130 6.79 17.70 19.74
CA ASP A 130 5.66 18.07 20.59
C ASP A 130 4.74 16.86 20.77
N SER A 131 4.88 16.17 21.88
CA SER A 131 4.07 14.99 22.23
C SER A 131 2.61 15.32 22.55
N GLY A 132 2.27 16.59 22.77
CA GLY A 132 0.90 17.06 23.00
C GLY A 132 0.11 17.21 21.68
N LYS A 133 0.80 17.39 20.55
CA LYS A 133 0.17 17.47 19.23
C LYS A 133 -0.11 16.06 18.70
N VAL A 134 -1.37 15.66 18.69
CA VAL A 134 -1.82 14.31 18.29
C VAL A 134 -1.30 13.91 16.91
N GLU A 135 -1.35 14.81 15.94
CA GLU A 135 -0.88 14.56 14.57
C GLU A 135 0.61 14.16 14.52
N ASN A 136 1.45 14.81 15.36
CA ASN A 136 2.86 14.48 15.46
C ASN A 136 3.07 13.06 16.01
N VAL A 137 2.23 12.63 16.95
CA VAL A 137 2.30 11.25 17.50
C VAL A 137 1.85 10.24 16.45
N VAL A 138 0.77 10.52 15.72
CA VAL A 138 0.29 9.65 14.62
C VAL A 138 1.35 9.49 13.52
N ALA A 139 2.04 10.57 13.17
CA ALA A 139 3.11 10.57 12.17
C ALA A 139 4.23 9.58 12.48
N THR A 140 4.54 9.35 13.77
CA THR A 140 5.58 8.39 14.19
C THR A 140 5.24 6.93 13.87
N GLY A 141 4.04 6.66 13.39
CA GLY A 141 3.65 5.38 12.81
C GLY A 141 4.60 4.88 11.72
N PHE A 142 5.27 5.79 10.99
CA PHE A 142 6.33 5.45 10.03
C PHE A 142 7.36 4.48 10.62
N LEU A 143 7.85 4.74 11.83
CA LEU A 143 8.87 3.93 12.50
C LEU A 143 8.36 2.54 12.90
N ARG A 144 7.06 2.28 12.77
CA ARG A 144 6.44 1.00 13.08
C ARG A 144 5.96 0.23 11.86
N MET A 145 6.16 0.75 10.65
CA MET A 145 5.65 0.13 9.43
C MET A 145 6.44 -1.12 9.01
N GLY A 146 7.68 -1.30 9.44
CA GLY A 146 8.43 -2.54 9.17
C GLY A 146 7.79 -3.80 9.78
N PRO A 147 8.15 -5.00 9.29
CA PRO A 147 7.73 -6.24 9.90
C PRO A 147 8.29 -6.37 11.33
N TRP A 148 7.56 -7.03 12.23
CA TRP A 148 8.01 -7.26 13.58
C TRP A 148 7.52 -8.58 14.13
N GLU A 149 8.48 -9.43 14.57
CA GLU A 149 8.20 -10.73 15.17
C GLU A 149 7.52 -10.55 16.54
N GLN A 150 6.38 -11.21 16.70
CA GLN A 150 5.55 -11.16 17.90
C GLN A 150 5.26 -12.56 18.45
N THR A 151 6.20 -13.48 18.38
CA THR A 151 6.02 -14.83 18.95
C THR A 151 6.61 -14.92 20.35
N GLY A 152 5.99 -15.76 21.19
CA GLY A 152 6.56 -16.10 22.50
C GLY A 152 7.79 -17.02 22.42
N MET A 153 8.15 -17.47 21.21
CA MET A 153 9.29 -18.37 20.96
C MET A 153 10.55 -17.63 20.49
N SER A 154 10.43 -16.36 20.11
CA SER A 154 11.59 -15.56 19.70
C SER A 154 12.35 -14.98 20.88
N VAL A 155 13.67 -14.92 20.73
CA VAL A 155 14.56 -14.25 21.71
C VAL A 155 14.38 -12.74 21.58
N PHE A 156 13.87 -12.08 22.62
CA PHE A 156 13.55 -10.66 22.56
C PHE A 156 14.72 -9.78 22.13
N LYS A 157 15.94 -10.11 22.54
CA LYS A 157 17.14 -9.35 22.17
C LYS A 157 17.40 -9.39 20.65
N GLU A 158 17.21 -10.54 20.02
CA GLU A 158 17.35 -10.70 18.56
C GLU A 158 16.22 -9.97 17.81
N THR A 159 14.98 -10.14 18.25
CA THR A 159 13.83 -9.45 17.68
C THR A 159 13.97 -7.92 17.76
N ARG A 160 14.48 -7.44 18.90
CA ARG A 160 14.78 -6.01 19.09
C ARG A 160 15.85 -5.53 18.13
N GLN A 161 16.90 -6.32 17.93
CA GLN A 161 17.98 -6.02 16.99
C GLN A 161 17.48 -6.00 15.55
N LEU A 162 16.66 -6.98 15.15
CA LEU A 162 16.06 -7.01 13.81
C LEU A 162 15.27 -5.73 13.50
N TRP A 163 14.53 -5.22 14.50
CA TRP A 163 13.84 -3.93 14.30
C TRP A 163 14.79 -2.74 14.23
N LEU A 164 15.85 -2.71 15.04
CA LEU A 164 16.84 -1.64 14.97
C LEU A 164 17.55 -1.63 13.61
N ASP A 165 17.88 -2.81 13.09
CA ASP A 165 18.46 -2.97 11.76
C ASP A 165 17.48 -2.49 10.67
N ASP A 166 16.22 -2.90 10.76
CA ASP A 166 15.18 -2.56 9.82
C ASP A 166 14.89 -1.04 9.78
N VAL A 167 14.73 -0.40 10.93
CA VAL A 167 14.45 1.05 10.97
C VAL A 167 15.64 1.88 10.49
N THR A 168 16.85 1.44 10.78
CA THR A 168 18.08 2.11 10.33
C THR A 168 18.19 2.06 8.81
N ASP A 169 18.01 0.87 8.23
CA ASP A 169 18.06 0.67 6.79
C ASP A 169 16.93 1.41 6.07
N SER A 170 15.70 1.32 6.59
CA SER A 170 14.56 1.98 5.95
C SER A 170 14.63 3.51 5.98
N VAL A 171 15.19 4.10 7.03
CA VAL A 171 15.42 5.56 7.08
C VAL A 171 16.51 5.95 6.09
N GLY A 172 17.58 5.16 5.97
CA GLY A 172 18.62 5.33 4.95
C GLY A 172 18.04 5.31 3.53
N GLN A 173 17.27 4.28 3.20
CA GLN A 173 16.63 4.15 1.89
C GLN A 173 15.58 5.25 1.63
N ALA A 174 14.67 5.48 2.59
CA ALA A 174 13.55 6.38 2.39
C ALA A 174 13.96 7.85 2.24
N PHE A 175 14.98 8.31 2.94
CA PHE A 175 15.33 9.73 2.97
C PHE A 175 16.69 10.06 2.36
N LEU A 176 17.60 9.09 2.30
CA LEU A 176 18.98 9.29 1.84
C LEU A 176 19.32 8.48 0.58
N ALA A 177 18.41 7.62 0.12
CA ALA A 177 18.60 6.68 -0.99
C ALA A 177 19.88 5.81 -0.83
N HIS A 178 20.14 5.35 0.39
CA HIS A 178 21.24 4.44 0.72
C HIS A 178 20.72 3.27 1.54
N ALA A 179 20.91 2.05 1.02
CA ALA A 179 20.74 0.83 1.80
C ALA A 179 21.92 0.68 2.76
N MET A 180 21.66 0.62 4.05
CA MET A 180 22.70 0.63 5.07
C MET A 180 23.04 -0.75 5.61
N GLN A 181 22.21 -1.74 5.33
CA GLN A 181 22.30 -3.07 5.96
C GLN A 181 23.62 -3.78 5.73
N CYS A 182 24.29 -3.58 4.57
CA CYS A 182 25.62 -4.17 4.32
C CYS A 182 26.68 -3.66 5.30
N ALA A 183 26.55 -2.40 5.74
CA ALA A 183 27.49 -1.79 6.68
C ALA A 183 27.35 -2.30 8.13
N LYS A 184 26.39 -3.16 8.41
CA LYS A 184 26.21 -3.82 9.72
C LYS A 184 27.39 -4.74 10.09
N CYS A 185 27.95 -5.48 9.12
CA CYS A 185 28.98 -6.50 9.38
C CYS A 185 30.40 -6.05 9.05
N HIS A 186 30.56 -5.16 8.06
CA HIS A 186 31.83 -4.62 7.57
C HIS A 186 31.54 -3.28 6.88
N ASP A 187 32.53 -2.47 6.64
CA ASP A 187 32.38 -1.23 5.86
C ASP A 187 31.72 -1.53 4.52
N HIS A 188 30.79 -0.67 4.09
CA HIS A 188 30.03 -0.91 2.85
C HIS A 188 30.99 -1.03 1.67
N LYS A 189 30.83 -2.08 0.86
CA LYS A 189 31.81 -2.44 -0.18
C LYS A 189 31.96 -1.37 -1.28
N PHE A 190 30.88 -0.68 -1.61
CA PHE A 190 30.82 0.24 -2.75
C PHE A 190 30.59 1.69 -2.35
N ASP A 191 29.93 1.91 -1.22
CA ASP A 191 29.52 3.23 -0.76
C ASP A 191 30.39 3.70 0.40
N PRO A 192 30.62 5.01 0.57
CA PRO A 192 31.38 5.54 1.68
C PRO A 192 30.56 5.52 2.99
N VAL A 193 30.11 4.34 3.39
CA VAL A 193 29.34 4.07 4.61
C VAL A 193 30.14 3.10 5.48
N PRO A 194 30.97 3.58 6.38
CA PRO A 194 31.67 2.72 7.34
C PRO A 194 30.70 2.07 8.32
N THR A 195 31.09 0.92 8.85
CA THR A 195 30.35 0.21 9.91
C THR A 195 30.01 1.13 11.10
N ARG A 196 30.93 2.05 11.43
CA ARG A 196 30.70 3.04 12.50
C ARG A 196 29.49 3.95 12.23
N ASP A 197 29.28 4.38 10.99
CA ASP A 197 28.13 5.22 10.60
C ASP A 197 26.82 4.46 10.73
N TYR A 198 26.81 3.19 10.31
CA TYR A 198 25.66 2.31 10.50
C TYR A 198 25.24 2.23 11.97
N TYR A 199 26.18 1.91 12.86
CA TYR A 199 25.89 1.82 14.30
C TYR A 199 25.64 3.18 14.95
N GLY A 200 26.25 4.25 14.45
CA GLY A 200 25.93 5.61 14.86
C GLY A 200 24.47 5.99 14.57
N MET A 201 24.01 5.67 13.38
CA MET A 201 22.61 5.90 12.98
C MET A 201 21.64 4.96 13.73
N MET A 202 22.01 3.69 13.92
CA MET A 202 21.24 2.74 14.74
C MET A 202 21.11 3.22 16.20
N ALA A 203 22.18 3.80 16.78
CA ALA A 203 22.17 4.33 18.14
C ALA A 203 21.17 5.47 18.34
N VAL A 204 20.77 6.17 17.26
CA VAL A 204 19.68 7.17 17.33
C VAL A 204 18.37 6.51 17.74
N PHE A 205 18.12 5.28 17.28
CA PHE A 205 16.88 4.54 17.52
C PHE A 205 16.92 3.65 18.78
N SER A 206 18.08 3.51 19.45
CA SER A 206 18.23 2.63 20.62
C SER A 206 17.30 2.98 21.78
N THR A 207 16.86 4.23 21.89
CA THR A 207 15.88 4.68 22.90
C THR A 207 14.44 4.73 22.39
N THR A 208 14.16 4.29 21.17
CA THR A 208 12.83 4.29 20.59
C THR A 208 12.09 3.01 20.95
N GLN A 209 10.87 3.13 21.48
CA GLN A 209 10.06 2.01 21.94
C GLN A 209 8.66 2.08 21.33
N PHE A 210 8.03 0.93 21.18
CA PHE A 210 6.68 0.78 20.64
C PHE A 210 5.60 1.02 21.69
N ALA A 211 4.52 1.70 21.29
CA ALA A 211 3.27 1.70 22.04
C ALA A 211 2.05 2.02 21.15
N GLU A 212 0.91 1.45 21.48
CA GLU A 212 -0.38 1.99 21.14
C GLU A 212 -0.66 3.13 22.10
N ARG A 213 -0.57 4.36 21.60
CA ARG A 213 -0.70 5.58 22.43
C ARG A 213 -2.11 6.14 22.34
N ASN A 214 -2.62 6.63 23.46
CA ASN A 214 -3.86 7.39 23.47
C ASN A 214 -3.70 8.64 22.60
N ALA A 215 -4.60 8.80 21.64
CA ALA A 215 -4.60 9.89 20.68
C ALA A 215 -6.05 10.15 20.25
N SER A 216 -6.60 11.31 20.57
CA SER A 216 -7.92 11.71 20.09
C SER A 216 -7.97 11.66 18.57
N PHE A 217 -9.16 11.42 18.00
CA PHE A 217 -9.31 11.45 16.55
C PHE A 217 -9.11 12.85 16.01
N LEU A 218 -8.39 12.94 14.88
CA LEU A 218 -8.15 14.19 14.18
C LEU A 218 -9.35 14.58 13.32
N PRO A 219 -9.59 15.87 13.05
CA PRO A 219 -10.78 16.31 12.29
C PRO A 219 -10.93 15.71 10.88
N TYR A 220 -9.83 15.28 10.28
CA TYR A 220 -9.83 14.67 8.95
C TYR A 220 -9.94 13.14 8.97
N GLU A 221 -9.87 12.50 10.14
CA GLU A 221 -10.06 11.06 10.28
C GLU A 221 -11.56 10.73 10.27
N SER A 222 -12.00 10.00 9.24
CA SER A 222 -13.40 9.56 9.17
C SER A 222 -13.71 8.53 10.24
N ARG A 223 -14.81 8.74 10.94
CA ARG A 223 -15.38 7.79 11.90
C ARG A 223 -16.64 7.12 11.35
N GLU A 224 -16.91 7.33 10.09
CA GLU A 224 -18.02 6.67 9.43
C GLU A 224 -17.82 5.15 9.47
N GLY A 225 -18.90 4.43 9.73
CA GLY A 225 -18.86 2.98 9.86
C GLY A 225 -18.36 2.44 11.21
N PHE A 226 -17.91 3.24 12.16
CA PHE A 226 -17.42 2.76 13.48
C PHE A 226 -18.48 1.92 14.22
N ASP A 227 -19.71 2.39 14.26
CA ASP A 227 -20.80 1.69 14.97
C ASP A 227 -21.18 0.38 14.27
N SER A 228 -21.28 0.39 12.94
CA SER A 228 -21.59 -0.82 12.15
C SER A 228 -20.46 -1.84 12.25
N PHE A 229 -19.20 -1.41 12.15
CA PHE A 229 -18.03 -2.25 12.36
C PHE A 229 -18.01 -2.86 13.78
N THR A 230 -18.22 -2.03 14.79
CA THR A 230 -18.25 -2.49 16.20
C THR A 230 -19.32 -3.57 16.39
N LYS A 231 -20.55 -3.33 15.90
CA LYS A 231 -21.66 -4.30 15.99
C LYS A 231 -21.32 -5.59 15.24
N PHE A 232 -20.73 -5.50 14.07
CA PHE A 232 -20.32 -6.65 13.26
C PHE A 232 -19.26 -7.49 13.95
N VAL A 233 -18.19 -6.86 14.49
CA VAL A 233 -17.13 -7.57 15.22
C VAL A 233 -17.67 -8.17 16.53
N GLN A 234 -18.52 -7.44 17.26
CA GLN A 234 -19.17 -7.96 18.48
C GLN A 234 -20.08 -9.14 18.19
N SER A 235 -20.79 -9.17 17.08
CA SER A 235 -21.62 -10.33 16.69
C SER A 235 -20.76 -11.58 16.47
N LYS A 236 -19.57 -11.45 15.86
CA LYS A 236 -18.62 -12.55 15.72
C LYS A 236 -18.06 -13.00 17.08
N ILE A 237 -17.71 -12.08 17.96
CA ILE A 237 -17.26 -12.41 19.32
C ILE A 237 -18.34 -13.19 20.05
N SER A 238 -19.59 -12.70 20.06
CA SER A 238 -20.70 -13.38 20.72
C SER A 238 -20.97 -14.76 20.15
N PHE A 239 -20.83 -14.93 18.84
CA PHE A 239 -20.93 -16.23 18.19
C PHE A 239 -19.86 -17.20 18.72
N TYR A 240 -18.59 -16.80 18.73
CA TYR A 240 -17.51 -17.66 19.20
C TYR A 240 -17.55 -17.90 20.72
N GLU A 241 -18.03 -16.95 21.53
CA GLU A 241 -18.25 -17.14 22.97
C GLU A 241 -19.33 -18.23 23.23
N LYS A 242 -20.40 -18.21 22.43
CA LYS A 242 -21.43 -19.26 22.48
C LYS A 242 -20.82 -20.63 22.12
N GLN A 243 -20.07 -20.74 21.01
CA GLN A 243 -19.42 -21.98 20.62
C GLN A 243 -18.45 -22.49 21.69
N ASN A 244 -17.69 -21.59 22.32
CA ASN A 244 -16.78 -21.94 23.41
C ASN A 244 -17.54 -22.49 24.63
N THR A 245 -18.71 -21.95 24.93
CA THR A 245 -19.58 -22.42 26.03
C THR A 245 -20.10 -23.82 25.73
N GLU A 246 -20.64 -24.04 24.52
CA GLU A 246 -21.14 -25.34 24.08
C GLU A 246 -20.07 -26.43 24.15
N LEU A 247 -18.84 -26.11 23.70
CA LEU A 247 -17.71 -27.00 23.75
C LEU A 247 -17.28 -27.34 25.20
N ARG A 248 -17.26 -26.33 26.09
CA ARG A 248 -16.98 -26.55 27.53
C ARG A 248 -18.03 -27.41 28.22
N GLU A 249 -19.30 -27.28 27.86
CA GLU A 249 -20.38 -28.11 28.36
C GLU A 249 -20.21 -29.55 27.88
N LYS A 250 -19.82 -29.75 26.60
CA LYS A 250 -19.45 -31.05 26.03
C LYS A 250 -18.32 -31.72 26.85
N MET A 251 -17.23 -30.98 27.08
CA MET A 251 -16.11 -31.46 27.91
C MET A 251 -16.55 -31.85 29.31
N THR A 252 -17.42 -31.07 29.94
CA THR A 252 -17.91 -31.35 31.30
C THR A 252 -18.76 -32.61 31.32
N ARG A 253 -19.59 -32.85 30.31
CA ARG A 253 -20.37 -34.09 30.18
C ARG A 253 -19.48 -35.29 30.01
N LEU A 254 -18.54 -35.28 29.07
CA LEU A 254 -17.60 -36.34 28.81
C LEU A 254 -16.80 -36.71 30.06
N LYS A 255 -16.29 -35.71 30.81
CA LYS A 255 -15.60 -35.96 32.07
C LYS A 255 -16.48 -36.62 33.13
N LYS A 256 -17.80 -36.38 33.16
CA LYS A 256 -18.72 -37.06 34.08
C LYS A 256 -19.01 -38.50 33.68
N GLU A 257 -19.06 -38.79 32.36
CA GLU A 257 -19.31 -40.11 31.82
C GLU A 257 -18.08 -41.02 31.99
N GLU A 258 -16.86 -40.46 31.93
CA GLU A 258 -15.59 -41.19 32.10
C GLU A 258 -15.20 -41.50 33.54
N THR A 259 -15.82 -40.87 34.54
CA THR A 259 -15.50 -41.10 35.96
C THR A 259 -15.79 -42.53 36.46
N GLY A 260 -16.18 -43.46 35.56
CA GLY A 260 -16.24 -44.89 35.82
C GLY A 260 -14.92 -45.65 35.65
N ASN A 261 -13.98 -45.23 34.76
CA ASN A 261 -12.73 -46.03 34.49
C ASN A 261 -11.61 -45.30 33.70
N ALA A 262 -11.54 -43.98 33.57
CA ALA A 262 -10.54 -43.35 32.72
C ALA A 262 -9.40 -42.65 33.45
N LYS A 263 -8.20 -42.80 32.89
CA LYS A 263 -6.96 -42.18 33.34
C LYS A 263 -7.11 -40.64 33.41
N VAL A 264 -6.91 -40.10 34.58
CA VAL A 264 -6.80 -38.67 34.83
C VAL A 264 -5.72 -38.09 33.91
N GLY A 265 -6.10 -37.26 32.96
CA GLY A 265 -5.14 -36.56 32.09
C GLY A 265 -5.63 -36.22 30.69
N ASP A 266 -6.57 -36.93 30.12
CA ASP A 266 -7.16 -36.56 28.82
C ASP A 266 -8.37 -35.63 29.01
N ASN A 267 -8.42 -34.59 28.18
CA ASN A 267 -9.53 -33.62 28.24
C ASN A 267 -10.88 -34.17 27.75
N GLY A 268 -10.94 -35.47 27.40
CA GLY A 268 -12.13 -36.12 26.86
C GLY A 268 -12.57 -35.60 25.48
N LEU A 269 -11.75 -34.76 24.84
CA LEU A 269 -12.00 -34.22 23.52
C LEU A 269 -11.31 -35.08 22.46
N ASP A 270 -11.99 -35.29 21.33
CA ASP A 270 -11.32 -35.80 20.15
C ASP A 270 -10.43 -34.74 19.49
N PRO A 271 -9.51 -35.09 18.61
CA PRO A 271 -8.62 -34.14 17.93
C PRO A 271 -9.36 -33.05 17.12
N GLY A 272 -10.56 -33.34 16.62
CA GLY A 272 -11.40 -32.36 15.94
C GLY A 272 -11.97 -31.30 16.89
N ASP A 273 -12.38 -31.74 18.10
CA ASP A 273 -12.84 -30.82 19.16
C ASP A 273 -11.68 -29.96 19.69
N GLU A 274 -10.47 -30.50 19.83
CA GLU A 274 -9.27 -29.73 20.22
C GLU A 274 -8.90 -28.70 19.16
N ALA A 275 -8.95 -29.08 17.88
CA ALA A 275 -8.75 -28.13 16.78
C ALA A 275 -9.81 -27.03 16.77
N SER A 276 -11.08 -27.37 17.01
CA SER A 276 -12.17 -26.40 17.15
C SER A 276 -11.95 -25.44 18.32
N GLN A 277 -11.52 -25.93 19.47
CA GLN A 277 -11.21 -25.13 20.64
C GLN A 277 -10.08 -24.12 20.37
N SER A 278 -8.99 -24.59 19.75
CA SER A 278 -7.88 -23.74 19.36
C SER A 278 -8.33 -22.63 18.39
N ARG A 279 -9.19 -22.97 17.44
CA ARG A 279 -9.74 -22.04 16.46
C ARG A 279 -10.62 -20.98 17.11
N ILE A 280 -11.54 -21.38 17.99
CA ILE A 280 -12.40 -20.47 18.73
C ILE A 280 -11.58 -19.51 19.57
N TYR A 281 -10.58 -20.01 20.29
CA TYR A 281 -9.69 -19.18 21.11
C TYR A 281 -8.93 -18.14 20.28
N THR A 282 -8.35 -18.55 19.17
CA THR A 282 -7.61 -17.66 18.25
C THR A 282 -8.52 -16.58 17.68
N ASN A 283 -9.73 -16.95 17.23
CA ASN A 283 -10.70 -16.01 16.69
C ASN A 283 -11.17 -14.99 17.72
N LEU A 284 -11.43 -15.41 18.97
CA LEU A 284 -11.79 -14.51 20.05
C LEU A 284 -10.71 -13.48 20.34
N ILE A 285 -9.43 -13.89 20.40
CA ILE A 285 -8.32 -12.96 20.60
C ILE A 285 -8.24 -11.96 19.44
N ARG A 286 -8.29 -12.45 18.18
CA ARG A 286 -8.17 -11.61 16.97
C ARG A 286 -9.31 -10.60 16.88
N HIS A 287 -10.56 -11.01 17.07
CA HIS A 287 -11.71 -10.09 17.01
C HIS A 287 -11.71 -9.09 18.15
N ARG A 288 -11.23 -9.45 19.35
CA ARG A 288 -11.06 -8.48 20.43
C ARG A 288 -9.99 -7.42 20.11
N ILE A 289 -8.90 -7.80 19.46
CA ILE A 289 -7.87 -6.86 18.97
C ILE A 289 -8.44 -5.97 17.87
N GLU A 290 -9.29 -6.51 16.98
CA GLU A 290 -9.96 -5.71 15.92
C GLU A 290 -10.80 -4.55 16.49
N LEU A 291 -11.41 -4.69 17.68
CA LEU A 291 -12.14 -3.60 18.34
C LEU A 291 -11.26 -2.40 18.70
N ASP A 292 -9.93 -2.57 18.80
CA ASP A 292 -9.02 -1.45 19.01
C ASP A 292 -8.99 -0.49 17.81
N ARG A 293 -9.45 -0.93 16.63
CA ARG A 293 -9.48 -0.17 15.38
C ARG A 293 -10.32 1.11 15.49
N VAL A 294 -11.36 1.07 16.31
CA VAL A 294 -12.27 2.19 16.56
C VAL A 294 -12.02 2.90 17.88
N GLN A 295 -10.94 2.56 18.59
CA GLN A 295 -10.54 3.24 19.81
C GLN A 295 -9.64 4.45 19.53
N SER A 296 -9.64 5.42 20.46
CA SER A 296 -8.77 6.61 20.41
C SER A 296 -7.28 6.24 20.66
N LEU A 297 -6.75 5.32 19.86
CA LEU A 297 -5.39 4.81 19.95
C LEU A 297 -4.67 5.05 18.63
N THR A 298 -3.35 5.19 18.67
CA THR A 298 -2.52 5.23 17.48
C THR A 298 -1.31 4.31 17.59
N HIS A 299 -0.96 3.70 16.50
CA HIS A 299 0.20 2.82 16.33
C HIS A 299 1.46 3.69 16.24
N ALA A 300 2.10 3.96 17.36
CA ALA A 300 3.15 4.97 17.49
C ALA A 300 4.37 4.48 18.28
N VAL A 301 5.32 5.37 18.49
CA VAL A 301 6.50 5.15 19.31
C VAL A 301 6.55 6.14 20.50
N TYR A 302 7.43 5.85 21.45
CA TYR A 302 7.85 6.77 22.50
C TYR A 302 9.35 6.65 22.76
N THR A 303 9.94 7.63 23.41
CA THR A 303 11.34 7.61 23.81
C THR A 303 11.48 7.16 25.26
N GLY A 304 12.31 6.15 25.52
CA GLY A 304 12.51 5.58 26.85
C GLY A 304 13.43 4.37 26.86
N LYS A 305 13.51 3.71 28.03
CA LYS A 305 14.27 2.46 28.19
C LYS A 305 13.55 1.28 27.53
N THR A 306 14.31 0.35 27.06
CA THR A 306 13.80 -0.91 26.49
C THR A 306 13.24 -1.82 27.57
N ILE A 307 12.01 -2.31 27.37
CA ILE A 307 11.34 -3.22 28.29
C ILE A 307 11.28 -4.59 27.62
N THR A 308 11.87 -5.59 28.28
CA THR A 308 11.77 -6.99 27.82
C THR A 308 10.34 -7.47 27.89
N LYS A 309 9.80 -7.96 26.78
CA LYS A 309 8.46 -8.51 26.70
C LYS A 309 8.56 -10.02 26.49
N LYS A 310 7.81 -10.76 27.31
CA LYS A 310 7.72 -12.23 27.22
C LYS A 310 6.52 -12.67 26.38
N ASN A 311 5.50 -11.81 26.25
CA ASN A 311 4.31 -12.06 25.45
C ASN A 311 3.86 -10.73 24.80
N VAL A 312 3.66 -10.75 23.51
CA VAL A 312 3.38 -9.56 22.69
C VAL A 312 2.05 -9.66 21.95
N GLN A 313 1.22 -10.65 22.27
CA GLN A 313 -0.09 -10.88 21.65
C GLN A 313 -1.16 -9.81 21.98
N GLY A 314 -0.80 -8.77 22.71
CA GLY A 314 -1.74 -7.76 23.15
C GLY A 314 -1.23 -6.36 22.90
N ARG A 315 -2.08 -5.40 23.28
CA ARG A 315 -1.77 -3.98 23.23
C ARG A 315 -0.46 -3.66 23.94
N ILE A 316 0.42 -2.92 23.28
CA ILE A 316 1.68 -2.46 23.85
C ILE A 316 1.46 -1.09 24.47
N ASN A 317 1.36 -1.03 25.79
CA ASN A 317 1.14 0.22 26.51
C ASN A 317 2.46 0.93 26.81
N MET A 318 2.49 2.26 26.67
CA MET A 318 3.59 3.07 27.14
C MET A 318 3.60 3.07 28.69
N PRO A 319 4.76 2.82 29.34
CA PRO A 319 4.84 2.87 30.80
C PRO A 319 4.66 4.31 31.30
N LYS A 320 4.10 4.47 32.51
CA LYS A 320 3.94 5.80 33.15
C LYS A 320 5.27 6.54 33.33
N LYS A 321 6.37 5.81 33.52
CA LYS A 321 7.72 6.33 33.73
C LYS A 321 8.72 5.66 32.78
N PRO A 322 8.76 6.06 31.50
CA PRO A 322 9.51 5.36 30.45
C PRO A 322 11.04 5.36 30.66
N TRP A 323 11.57 6.28 31.48
CA TRP A 323 12.98 6.38 31.79
C TRP A 323 13.42 5.62 33.07
N GLN A 324 12.47 5.13 33.87
CA GLN A 324 12.78 4.43 35.12
C GLN A 324 12.73 2.90 34.97
N VAL A 325 11.89 2.38 34.09
CA VAL A 325 11.66 0.95 33.93
C VAL A 325 12.37 0.44 32.69
N GLY A 326 13.10 -0.67 32.80
CA GLY A 326 13.83 -1.28 31.71
C GLY A 326 15.33 -0.99 31.72
N TYR A 327 15.99 -1.21 30.59
CA TYR A 327 17.44 -1.03 30.38
C TYR A 327 17.70 -0.16 29.15
N PHE A 328 18.93 0.34 29.01
CA PHE A 328 19.36 0.96 27.78
C PHE A 328 20.01 -0.09 26.85
N ASP A 329 19.65 -0.09 25.59
CA ASP A 329 20.38 -0.81 24.58
C ASP A 329 21.83 -0.29 24.52
N SER A 330 22.76 -1.16 24.15
CA SER A 330 24.17 -0.78 24.06
C SER A 330 24.42 -0.05 22.74
N ASP A 331 24.94 1.17 22.82
CA ASP A 331 25.40 1.93 21.65
C ASP A 331 26.84 1.48 21.30
N VAL A 332 26.94 0.32 20.62
CA VAL A 332 28.24 -0.33 20.28
C VAL A 332 28.21 -0.89 18.88
N ILE A 333 29.38 -1.07 18.29
CA ILE A 333 29.55 -1.87 17.08
C ILE A 333 29.43 -3.36 17.48
N TYR A 334 28.61 -4.10 16.77
CA TYR A 334 28.55 -5.55 16.91
C TYR A 334 29.46 -6.20 15.90
N SER A 335 30.46 -6.93 16.40
CA SER A 335 31.46 -7.60 15.58
C SER A 335 30.81 -8.61 14.63
N GLY A 336 31.03 -8.47 13.33
CA GLY A 336 30.37 -9.29 12.32
C GLY A 336 28.82 -9.19 12.29
N GLY A 337 28.25 -8.15 12.91
CA GLY A 337 26.81 -7.98 13.01
C GLY A 337 26.11 -8.83 14.09
N ASP A 338 26.86 -9.59 14.88
CA ASP A 338 26.32 -10.46 15.93
C ASP A 338 26.00 -9.66 17.20
N VAL A 339 24.72 -9.61 17.57
CA VAL A 339 24.21 -8.88 18.75
C VAL A 339 24.84 -9.32 20.09
N TYR A 340 25.45 -10.50 20.14
CA TYR A 340 26.15 -11.00 21.32
C TYR A 340 27.63 -10.63 21.38
N SER A 341 28.22 -10.21 20.24
CA SER A 341 29.64 -9.86 20.10
C SER A 341 29.83 -8.35 20.11
N LYS A 342 29.88 -7.77 21.33
CA LYS A 342 30.05 -6.32 21.52
C LYS A 342 31.47 -5.87 21.28
N GLY A 343 31.66 -4.86 20.42
CA GLY A 343 32.93 -4.15 20.16
C GLY A 343 32.92 -2.74 20.73
N ASP A 344 33.53 -1.81 19.99
CA ASP A 344 33.70 -0.43 20.37
C ASP A 344 32.39 0.33 20.57
N THR A 345 32.39 1.30 21.47
CA THR A 345 31.26 2.22 21.66
C THR A 345 31.15 3.20 20.49
N VAL A 346 29.90 3.57 20.16
CA VAL A 346 29.62 4.58 19.15
C VAL A 346 28.75 5.70 19.72
N GLU A 347 28.93 6.89 19.19
CA GLU A 347 28.05 8.03 19.45
C GLU A 347 26.93 8.05 18.35
N PRO A 348 25.70 8.45 18.70
CA PRO A 348 24.65 8.62 17.70
C PRO A 348 25.05 9.70 16.68
N GLY A 349 24.79 9.41 15.39
CA GLY A 349 25.20 10.29 14.29
C GLY A 349 24.50 9.97 12.98
N GLY A 350 24.78 10.77 11.95
CA GLY A 350 24.41 10.56 10.55
C GLY A 350 25.57 9.93 9.75
N LEU A 351 25.50 10.08 8.42
CA LEU A 351 26.54 9.59 7.52
C LEU A 351 27.75 10.53 7.46
N SER A 352 28.95 10.04 7.74
CA SER A 352 30.19 10.82 7.69
C SER A 352 30.50 11.35 6.27
N ALA A 353 30.06 10.64 5.23
CA ALA A 353 30.19 11.11 3.85
C ALA A 353 29.53 12.47 3.60
N ALA A 354 28.50 12.84 4.36
CA ALA A 354 27.85 14.14 4.24
C ALA A 354 28.74 15.30 4.72
N GLU A 355 29.73 15.05 5.59
CA GLU A 355 30.72 16.06 6.01
C GLU A 355 31.56 16.49 4.83
N SER A 356 32.08 15.54 4.05
CA SER A 356 32.93 15.80 2.89
C SER A 356 32.18 16.40 1.71
N LEU A 357 30.87 16.06 1.54
CA LEU A 357 30.06 16.50 0.42
C LEU A 357 29.33 17.82 0.67
N GLY A 358 28.91 18.09 1.90
CA GLY A 358 28.08 19.25 2.25
C GLY A 358 28.59 20.12 3.39
N GLY A 359 29.73 19.77 4.01
CA GLY A 359 30.21 20.46 5.20
C GLY A 359 29.26 20.35 6.41
N MET A 360 28.55 19.26 6.50
CA MET A 360 27.61 18.96 7.59
C MET A 360 28.32 18.16 8.68
N ASN A 361 28.11 18.51 9.93
CA ASN A 361 28.52 17.65 11.04
C ASN A 361 27.64 16.40 11.11
N ALA A 362 28.21 15.24 10.81
CA ALA A 362 27.53 13.95 10.99
C ALA A 362 27.52 13.48 12.45
N SER A 363 28.39 14.05 13.32
CA SER A 363 28.56 13.65 14.72
C SER A 363 29.24 14.79 15.52
N PRO A 364 29.02 14.93 16.85
CA PRO A 364 28.06 14.13 17.63
C PRO A 364 26.67 14.77 17.67
N PHE A 365 25.65 13.93 17.69
CA PHE A 365 24.30 14.37 18.05
C PHE A 365 24.17 14.63 19.55
N PRO A 366 23.11 15.30 20.03
CA PRO A 366 22.96 15.62 21.43
C PRO A 366 23.10 14.40 22.33
N LYS A 367 23.79 14.55 23.47
CA LYS A 367 23.89 13.51 24.50
C LYS A 367 22.55 13.21 25.15
N ASP A 368 21.55 14.13 25.04
CA ASP A 368 20.19 13.93 25.48
C ASP A 368 19.51 12.79 24.72
N LYS A 369 19.36 11.66 25.39
CA LYS A 369 18.74 10.45 24.83
C LYS A 369 17.30 10.65 24.38
N GLY A 370 16.62 11.68 24.83
CA GLY A 370 15.25 12.02 24.49
C GLY A 370 15.09 12.84 23.21
N LYS A 371 16.21 13.24 22.55
CA LYS A 371 16.19 14.12 21.37
C LYS A 371 17.03 13.60 20.20
N ARG A 372 17.42 12.35 20.23
CA ARG A 372 18.28 11.76 19.20
C ARG A 372 17.61 11.71 17.83
N ARG A 373 16.34 11.29 17.78
CA ARG A 373 15.57 11.23 16.54
C ARG A 373 15.29 12.62 15.97
N LEU A 374 15.02 13.59 16.83
CA LEU A 374 14.83 14.98 16.40
C LEU A 374 16.11 15.58 15.80
N ALA A 375 17.29 15.22 16.36
CA ALA A 375 18.56 15.63 15.80
C ALA A 375 18.80 15.01 14.41
N LEU A 376 18.56 13.70 14.27
CA LEU A 376 18.62 13.02 12.97
C LEU A 376 17.65 13.62 11.97
N ALA A 377 16.40 13.85 12.38
CA ALA A 377 15.38 14.42 11.51
C ALA A 377 15.77 15.82 11.00
N LYS A 378 16.33 16.66 11.86
CA LYS A 378 16.86 17.98 11.47
C LYS A 378 18.05 17.86 10.53
N TRP A 379 18.96 16.94 10.78
CA TRP A 379 20.12 16.68 9.93
C TRP A 379 19.69 16.19 8.54
N ILE A 380 18.70 15.28 8.44
CA ILE A 380 18.18 14.80 7.17
C ILE A 380 17.61 15.94 6.32
N VAL A 381 16.85 16.86 6.92
CA VAL A 381 16.19 17.95 6.18
C VAL A 381 16.99 19.27 6.17
N ASP A 382 18.24 19.26 6.57
CA ASP A 382 19.10 20.42 6.46
C ASP A 382 19.31 20.77 4.97
N GLU A 383 19.27 22.05 4.63
CA GLU A 383 19.43 22.51 3.23
C GLU A 383 20.82 22.15 2.66
N LYS A 384 21.80 21.92 3.52
CA LYS A 384 23.13 21.46 3.13
C LYS A 384 23.19 19.96 2.87
N ASN A 385 22.15 19.18 3.27
CA ASN A 385 22.12 17.76 3.00
C ASN A 385 22.00 17.52 1.49
N PRO A 386 23.01 16.88 0.85
CA PRO A 386 23.02 16.76 -0.60
C PRO A 386 22.02 15.72 -1.12
N LEU A 387 21.40 14.93 -0.26
CA LEU A 387 20.61 13.76 -0.67
C LEU A 387 19.10 14.00 -0.61
N THR A 388 18.58 14.45 0.52
CA THR A 388 17.13 14.40 0.83
C THR A 388 16.23 15.05 -0.22
N ALA A 389 16.57 16.27 -0.68
CA ALA A 389 15.80 16.95 -1.72
C ALA A 389 15.89 16.21 -3.05
N ARG A 390 17.09 15.75 -3.46
CA ARG A 390 17.29 14.98 -4.70
C ARG A 390 16.51 13.67 -4.68
N VAL A 391 16.52 12.97 -3.56
CA VAL A 391 15.79 11.71 -3.39
C VAL A 391 14.29 11.90 -3.61
N MET A 392 13.69 12.91 -2.96
CA MET A 392 12.25 13.13 -3.11
C MET A 392 11.87 13.58 -4.53
N ILE A 393 12.68 14.44 -5.14
CA ILE A 393 12.48 14.88 -6.52
C ILE A 393 12.58 13.72 -7.48
N ASN A 394 13.60 12.88 -7.34
CA ASN A 394 13.79 11.73 -8.20
C ASN A 394 12.59 10.77 -8.14
N ARG A 395 12.00 10.58 -6.95
CA ARG A 395 10.76 9.80 -6.80
C ARG A 395 9.57 10.45 -7.47
N ILE A 396 9.32 11.75 -7.23
CA ILE A 396 8.21 12.46 -7.86
C ILE A 396 8.35 12.43 -9.38
N TRP A 397 9.57 12.62 -9.89
CA TRP A 397 9.85 12.50 -11.31
C TRP A 397 9.53 11.09 -11.83
N SER A 398 9.97 10.03 -11.14
CA SER A 398 9.68 8.66 -11.53
C SER A 398 8.19 8.31 -11.47
N TRP A 399 7.44 8.89 -10.56
CA TRP A 399 5.99 8.69 -10.47
C TRP A 399 5.24 9.26 -11.67
N HIS A 400 5.77 10.31 -12.31
CA HIS A 400 5.19 10.91 -13.50
C HIS A 400 5.68 10.28 -14.81
N PHE A 401 6.96 9.95 -14.89
CA PHE A 401 7.59 9.50 -16.14
C PHE A 401 7.88 7.99 -16.18
N GLY A 402 7.56 7.24 -15.12
CA GLY A 402 7.85 5.81 -15.03
C GLY A 402 9.32 5.47 -14.75
N ARG A 403 10.24 6.45 -14.87
CA ARG A 403 11.67 6.33 -14.59
C ARG A 403 12.18 7.60 -13.91
N GLY A 404 13.05 7.44 -12.91
CA GLY A 404 13.74 8.57 -12.27
C GLY A 404 14.83 9.19 -13.15
N LEU A 405 15.25 10.42 -12.82
CA LEU A 405 16.46 11.02 -13.37
C LEU A 405 17.69 10.16 -13.03
N ALA A 406 17.74 9.62 -11.80
CA ALA A 406 18.60 8.50 -11.40
C ALA A 406 17.72 7.23 -11.39
N GLY A 407 18.15 6.16 -12.06
CA GLY A 407 17.31 5.00 -12.34
C GLY A 407 16.90 4.20 -11.10
N ASN A 408 17.70 4.23 -10.02
CA ASN A 408 17.43 3.54 -8.75
C ASN A 408 17.06 4.54 -7.64
N PRO A 409 15.79 4.86 -7.41
CA PRO A 409 15.41 5.94 -6.47
C PRO A 409 15.77 5.70 -4.99
N ASN A 410 16.01 4.45 -4.56
CA ASN A 410 16.48 4.12 -3.22
C ASN A 410 18.00 3.83 -3.16
N ASN A 411 18.72 3.99 -4.28
CA ASN A 411 20.16 3.72 -4.33
C ASN A 411 20.91 4.80 -5.16
N PHE A 412 21.41 5.81 -4.46
CA PHE A 412 22.29 6.84 -5.02
C PHE A 412 23.76 6.52 -4.79
N GLY A 413 24.07 5.31 -4.31
CA GLY A 413 25.41 4.82 -4.06
C GLY A 413 26.13 4.33 -5.32
N GLY A 414 27.33 3.75 -5.13
CA GLY A 414 28.22 3.33 -6.21
C GLY A 414 27.68 2.21 -7.11
N THR A 415 26.64 1.50 -6.69
CA THR A 415 25.94 0.48 -7.49
C THR A 415 24.65 1.00 -8.14
N GLY A 416 24.25 2.23 -7.79
CA GLY A 416 23.08 2.88 -8.39
C GLY A 416 23.37 3.41 -9.80
N GLU A 417 22.32 3.61 -10.59
CA GLU A 417 22.44 4.27 -11.88
C GLU A 417 22.68 5.76 -11.71
N LEU A 418 23.73 6.26 -12.39
CA LEU A 418 24.01 7.70 -12.40
C LEU A 418 22.86 8.49 -13.01
N PRO A 419 22.59 9.71 -12.54
CA PRO A 419 21.54 10.54 -13.11
C PRO A 419 21.84 10.88 -14.58
N THR A 420 20.84 10.70 -15.44
CA THR A 420 20.93 11.02 -16.88
C THR A 420 21.00 12.53 -17.13
N HIS A 421 20.42 13.31 -16.23
CA HIS A 421 20.37 14.77 -16.26
C HIS A 421 20.77 15.35 -14.91
N PRO A 422 22.06 15.26 -14.50
CA PRO A 422 22.49 15.66 -13.16
C PRO A 422 22.21 17.14 -12.85
N ALA A 423 22.47 18.02 -13.80
CA ALA A 423 22.19 19.45 -13.62
C ALA A 423 20.68 19.76 -13.47
N LEU A 424 19.80 18.97 -14.08
CA LEU A 424 18.35 19.09 -13.87
C LEU A 424 17.96 18.64 -12.47
N LEU A 425 18.51 17.52 -12.00
CA LEU A 425 18.27 17.00 -10.65
C LEU A 425 18.70 18.03 -9.59
N ASP A 426 19.88 18.64 -9.76
CA ASP A 426 20.40 19.68 -8.87
C ASP A 426 19.53 20.95 -8.89
N TYR A 427 19.16 21.40 -10.09
CA TYR A 427 18.28 22.55 -10.24
C TYR A 427 16.93 22.35 -9.55
N LEU A 428 16.32 21.18 -9.75
CA LEU A 428 15.03 20.88 -9.14
C LEU A 428 15.15 20.74 -7.62
N ALA A 429 16.26 20.21 -7.09
CA ALA A 429 16.50 20.09 -5.66
C ALA A 429 16.59 21.46 -4.99
N ASP A 430 17.41 22.38 -5.54
CA ASP A 430 17.51 23.75 -5.07
C ASP A 430 16.16 24.48 -5.20
N TRP A 431 15.48 24.33 -6.34
CA TRP A 431 14.17 24.93 -6.57
C TRP A 431 13.12 24.43 -5.55
N PHE A 432 13.10 23.15 -5.25
CA PHE A 432 12.16 22.54 -4.31
C PHE A 432 12.35 23.09 -2.89
N MET A 433 13.60 23.16 -2.42
CA MET A 433 13.92 23.74 -1.12
C MET A 433 13.49 25.21 -1.03
N ARG A 434 13.82 26.03 -2.02
CA ARG A 434 13.42 27.47 -2.09
C ARG A 434 11.92 27.69 -2.25
N ASN A 435 11.17 26.72 -2.75
CA ASN A 435 9.72 26.77 -2.88
C ASN A 435 8.99 26.04 -1.75
N GLU A 436 9.52 26.15 -0.52
CA GLU A 436 8.90 25.70 0.72
C GLU A 436 8.74 24.16 0.78
N TRP A 437 9.54 23.40 0.05
CA TRP A 437 9.44 21.96 -0.03
C TRP A 437 8.03 21.47 -0.45
N SER A 438 7.34 22.24 -1.27
CA SER A 438 5.97 21.99 -1.72
C SER A 438 5.93 20.96 -2.84
N VAL A 439 5.30 19.82 -2.57
CA VAL A 439 5.11 18.75 -3.56
C VAL A 439 4.15 19.19 -4.66
N LYS A 440 3.10 19.94 -4.33
CA LYS A 440 2.15 20.46 -5.34
C LYS A 440 2.77 21.47 -6.28
N LYS A 441 3.63 22.37 -5.78
CA LYS A 441 4.36 23.30 -6.63
C LYS A 441 5.30 22.57 -7.58
N LEU A 442 6.00 21.53 -7.10
CA LEU A 442 6.88 20.70 -7.92
C LEU A 442 6.10 19.94 -8.99
N ASN A 443 5.01 19.28 -8.62
CA ASN A 443 4.12 18.62 -9.59
C ASN A 443 3.64 19.61 -10.65
N HIS A 444 3.20 20.80 -10.26
CA HIS A 444 2.77 21.80 -11.21
C HIS A 444 3.88 22.20 -12.20
N LEU A 445 5.13 22.36 -11.71
CA LEU A 445 6.28 22.67 -12.55
C LEU A 445 6.57 21.55 -13.57
N ILE A 446 6.49 20.28 -13.15
CA ILE A 446 6.72 19.14 -14.03
C ILE A 446 5.60 19.03 -15.08
N LEU A 447 4.35 19.06 -14.65
CA LEU A 447 3.18 18.84 -15.51
C LEU A 447 2.98 19.92 -16.56
N THR A 448 3.46 21.15 -16.31
CA THR A 448 3.38 22.26 -17.26
C THR A 448 4.56 22.32 -18.24
N SER A 449 5.56 21.45 -18.10
CA SER A 449 6.72 21.37 -19.00
C SER A 449 6.35 20.84 -20.39
N GLU A 450 7.13 21.21 -21.41
CA GLU A 450 7.04 20.60 -22.74
C GLU A 450 7.37 19.11 -22.70
N THR A 451 8.34 18.74 -21.87
CA THR A 451 8.76 17.34 -21.66
C THR A 451 7.59 16.44 -21.25
N TYR A 452 6.70 16.92 -20.36
CA TYR A 452 5.52 16.14 -19.94
C TYR A 452 4.44 16.06 -21.03
N ARG A 453 4.37 17.09 -21.90
CA ARG A 453 3.36 17.13 -22.97
C ARG A 453 3.68 16.25 -24.18
N ARG A 454 4.88 15.73 -24.29
CA ARG A 454 5.30 14.91 -25.45
C ARG A 454 4.37 13.73 -25.65
N SER A 455 4.15 13.40 -26.94
CA SER A 455 3.44 12.20 -27.35
C SER A 455 4.21 10.94 -26.93
N SER A 456 3.50 9.85 -26.74
CA SER A 456 4.06 8.52 -26.57
C SER A 456 4.59 7.91 -27.90
N LEU A 457 4.28 8.55 -29.03
CA LEU A 457 4.73 8.13 -30.36
C LEU A 457 5.87 9.04 -30.81
N HIS A 458 7.10 8.48 -30.87
CA HIS A 458 8.24 9.20 -31.41
C HIS A 458 8.21 9.16 -32.95
N PRO A 459 8.45 10.28 -33.67
CA PRO A 459 8.35 10.34 -35.14
C PRO A 459 9.44 9.53 -35.87
N ASP A 460 10.55 9.25 -35.21
CA ASP A 460 11.67 8.45 -35.74
C ASP A 460 12.08 7.37 -34.73
N PRO A 461 11.37 6.22 -34.68
CA PRO A 461 11.67 5.13 -33.76
C PRO A 461 13.08 4.53 -33.97
N LYS A 462 13.57 4.49 -35.20
CA LYS A 462 14.91 3.94 -35.51
C LYS A 462 16.02 4.75 -34.87
N SER A 463 15.96 6.08 -35.02
CA SER A 463 16.92 6.99 -34.37
C SER A 463 16.83 6.92 -32.86
N LEU A 464 15.63 6.69 -32.31
CA LEU A 464 15.42 6.49 -30.87
C LEU A 464 16.11 5.22 -30.38
N ASP A 465 15.85 4.07 -31.03
CA ASP A 465 16.46 2.77 -30.68
C ASP A 465 17.99 2.79 -30.77
N GLU A 466 18.55 3.53 -31.75
CA GLU A 466 19.99 3.65 -31.91
C GLU A 466 20.66 4.54 -30.86
N LYS A 467 20.00 5.65 -30.45
CA LYS A 467 20.62 6.69 -29.63
C LYS A 467 20.18 6.69 -28.18
N ASP A 468 19.01 6.16 -27.87
CA ASP A 468 18.46 6.03 -26.53
C ASP A 468 17.77 4.67 -26.30
N PRO A 469 18.50 3.54 -26.46
CA PRO A 469 17.93 2.19 -26.36
C PRO A 469 17.36 1.85 -24.99
N LYS A 470 17.55 2.71 -24.00
CA LYS A 470 17.03 2.55 -22.63
C LYS A 470 15.93 3.56 -22.28
N ASP A 471 15.49 4.35 -23.23
CA ASP A 471 14.44 5.37 -23.05
C ASP A 471 14.68 6.32 -21.86
N GLN A 472 15.93 6.82 -21.75
CA GLN A 472 16.34 7.59 -20.56
C GLN A 472 16.44 9.11 -20.79
N PHE A 473 16.31 9.59 -22.03
CA PHE A 473 16.50 11.01 -22.34
C PHE A 473 15.21 11.78 -22.52
N TYR A 474 14.06 11.13 -22.26
CA TYR A 474 12.73 11.77 -22.30
C TYR A 474 12.41 12.43 -23.65
N ALA A 475 12.90 11.86 -24.77
CA ALA A 475 12.60 12.33 -26.14
C ALA A 475 11.10 12.23 -26.47
N TYR A 476 10.41 11.34 -25.82
CA TYR A 476 8.97 11.11 -25.90
C TYR A 476 8.42 10.74 -24.51
N PHE A 477 7.12 10.63 -24.36
CA PHE A 477 6.53 10.13 -23.11
C PHE A 477 6.46 8.61 -23.15
N LEU A 478 7.17 7.95 -22.23
CA LEU A 478 7.18 6.49 -22.17
C LEU A 478 5.80 5.97 -21.75
N PRO A 479 5.11 5.16 -22.59
CA PRO A 479 3.84 4.54 -22.20
C PRO A 479 4.02 3.71 -20.94
N ARG A 480 3.10 3.86 -20.00
CA ARG A 480 3.10 3.05 -18.78
C ARG A 480 1.81 2.27 -18.61
N ARG A 481 1.91 1.04 -18.16
CA ARG A 481 0.73 0.29 -17.72
C ARG A 481 0.19 0.90 -16.42
N LEU A 482 -1.14 0.89 -16.26
CA LEU A 482 -1.78 1.19 -14.98
C LEU A 482 -1.30 0.19 -13.91
N VAL A 483 -1.09 0.66 -12.70
CA VAL A 483 -0.75 -0.23 -11.57
C VAL A 483 -2.00 -0.91 -11.01
N ALA A 484 -1.81 -1.95 -10.23
CA ALA A 484 -2.88 -2.79 -9.69
C ALA A 484 -4.08 -2.00 -9.13
N GLU A 485 -3.80 -1.02 -8.27
CA GLU A 485 -4.83 -0.20 -7.64
C GLU A 485 -5.51 0.75 -8.64
N GLU A 486 -4.78 1.27 -9.63
CA GLU A 486 -5.36 2.11 -10.70
C GLU A 486 -6.32 1.29 -11.58
N ILE A 487 -6.00 0.03 -11.87
CA ILE A 487 -6.87 -0.87 -12.64
C ILE A 487 -8.14 -1.17 -11.87
N ARG A 488 -8.02 -1.62 -10.61
CA ARG A 488 -9.17 -1.95 -9.77
C ARG A 488 -10.08 -0.73 -9.53
N ASP A 489 -9.49 0.39 -9.12
CA ASP A 489 -10.24 1.63 -8.84
C ASP A 489 -10.90 2.19 -10.11
N ALA A 490 -10.26 2.05 -11.29
CA ALA A 490 -10.84 2.45 -12.56
C ALA A 490 -12.05 1.58 -12.94
N MET A 491 -11.96 0.25 -12.79
CA MET A 491 -13.08 -0.64 -13.04
C MET A 491 -14.28 -0.32 -12.12
N LEU A 492 -14.04 -0.08 -10.83
CA LEU A 492 -15.07 0.33 -9.87
C LEU A 492 -15.71 1.67 -10.25
N GLN A 493 -14.92 2.66 -10.66
CA GLN A 493 -15.45 3.97 -11.08
C GLN A 493 -16.27 3.84 -12.37
N ILE A 494 -15.80 3.07 -13.34
CA ILE A 494 -16.45 2.88 -14.63
C ILE A 494 -17.74 2.07 -14.47
N SER A 495 -17.75 1.04 -13.65
CA SER A 495 -18.97 0.28 -13.32
C SER A 495 -19.99 1.09 -12.51
N GLY A 496 -19.55 2.18 -11.85
CA GLY A 496 -20.40 3.02 -11.00
C GLY A 496 -20.53 2.53 -9.56
N GLU A 497 -19.69 1.59 -9.16
CA GLU A 497 -19.73 0.96 -7.83
C GLU A 497 -18.68 1.52 -6.87
N LEU A 498 -17.79 2.40 -7.33
CA LEU A 498 -16.78 3.01 -6.48
C LEU A 498 -17.43 3.81 -5.34
N ASN A 499 -17.19 3.41 -4.11
CA ASN A 499 -17.45 4.24 -2.95
C ASN A 499 -16.29 5.27 -2.80
N PRO A 500 -16.57 6.58 -2.94
CA PRO A 500 -15.56 7.64 -2.94
C PRO A 500 -15.14 8.11 -1.54
N ASP A 501 -15.64 7.51 -0.47
CA ASP A 501 -15.36 7.93 0.91
C ASP A 501 -13.86 7.91 1.21
N VAL A 502 -13.37 8.99 1.83
CA VAL A 502 -11.96 9.22 2.11
C VAL A 502 -11.65 8.94 3.58
N GLY A 503 -10.55 8.19 3.81
CA GLY A 503 -10.06 7.92 5.17
C GLY A 503 -10.86 6.90 5.95
N GLY A 504 -10.54 6.77 7.24
CA GLY A 504 -11.22 5.87 8.17
C GLY A 504 -10.68 4.44 8.18
N ILE A 505 -11.38 3.56 8.87
CA ILE A 505 -10.98 2.16 9.04
C ILE A 505 -10.80 1.44 7.70
N PRO A 506 -9.81 0.52 7.59
CA PRO A 506 -9.64 -0.28 6.38
C PRO A 506 -10.83 -1.21 6.17
N VAL A 507 -11.09 -1.51 4.90
CA VAL A 507 -12.14 -2.41 4.46
C VAL A 507 -11.54 -3.71 3.91
N LYS A 508 -12.34 -4.77 3.92
CA LYS A 508 -11.94 -6.10 3.41
C LYS A 508 -12.69 -6.39 2.10
N PRO A 509 -12.10 -6.12 0.94
CA PRO A 509 -12.67 -6.51 -0.35
C PRO A 509 -12.86 -8.03 -0.46
N ASP A 510 -13.68 -8.47 -1.41
CA ASP A 510 -13.69 -9.87 -1.79
C ASP A 510 -12.36 -10.24 -2.46
N ILE A 511 -11.87 -11.42 -2.15
CA ILE A 511 -10.76 -12.06 -2.84
C ILE A 511 -11.17 -13.48 -3.23
N ASN A 512 -10.43 -14.10 -4.13
CA ASN A 512 -10.71 -15.47 -4.54
C ASN A 512 -10.91 -16.39 -3.31
N GLN A 513 -12.06 -17.09 -3.26
CA GLN A 513 -12.46 -17.91 -2.10
C GLN A 513 -11.48 -19.06 -1.80
N GLU A 514 -10.85 -19.64 -2.83
CA GLU A 514 -9.85 -20.70 -2.62
C GLU A 514 -8.64 -20.17 -1.83
N VAL A 515 -8.25 -18.93 -2.07
CA VAL A 515 -7.18 -18.24 -1.33
C VAL A 515 -7.69 -17.79 0.03
N ALA A 516 -8.86 -17.16 0.10
CA ALA A 516 -9.46 -16.65 1.33
C ALA A 516 -9.61 -17.75 2.41
N PHE A 517 -10.03 -18.95 2.00
CA PHE A 517 -10.32 -20.05 2.90
C PHE A 517 -9.15 -20.99 3.16
N GLN A 518 -7.97 -20.73 2.60
CA GLN A 518 -6.81 -21.55 2.94
C GLN A 518 -6.45 -21.43 4.42
N PRO A 519 -6.21 -22.57 5.12
CA PRO A 519 -5.75 -22.52 6.48
C PRO A 519 -4.32 -21.98 6.50
N ARG A 520 -4.13 -20.83 7.11
CA ARG A 520 -2.79 -20.32 7.40
C ARG A 520 -2.31 -20.98 8.68
N GLN A 521 -1.29 -21.83 8.58
CA GLN A 521 -0.67 -22.43 9.76
C GLN A 521 0.20 -21.38 10.45
N ILE A 522 -0.07 -21.18 11.72
CA ILE A 522 0.71 -20.34 12.62
C ILE A 522 1.17 -21.21 13.76
N MET A 523 2.38 -20.98 14.27
CA MET A 523 2.93 -21.74 15.40
C MET A 523 1.96 -21.69 16.59
N GLY A 524 1.48 -22.87 17.00
CA GLY A 524 0.55 -23.05 18.12
C GLY A 524 -0.93 -22.74 17.84
N GLY A 525 -1.31 -22.54 16.60
CA GLY A 525 -2.69 -22.34 16.20
C GLY A 525 -2.86 -21.98 14.73
N THR A 526 -4.07 -22.07 14.22
CA THR A 526 -4.38 -21.70 12.84
C THR A 526 -4.94 -20.27 12.79
N ALA A 527 -4.45 -19.45 11.87
CA ALA A 527 -5.04 -18.13 11.65
C ALA A 527 -6.50 -18.24 11.18
N SER A 528 -7.31 -17.24 11.49
CA SER A 528 -8.63 -17.09 10.90
C SER A 528 -8.50 -17.03 9.38
N VAL A 529 -9.49 -17.58 8.67
CA VAL A 529 -9.64 -17.35 7.24
C VAL A 529 -9.87 -15.86 6.97
N TYR A 530 -9.63 -15.43 5.73
CA TYR A 530 -9.99 -14.10 5.30
C TYR A 530 -11.51 -14.02 5.12
N GLU A 531 -12.14 -13.08 5.77
CA GLU A 531 -13.59 -12.83 5.68
C GLU A 531 -13.79 -11.41 5.12
N PRO A 532 -14.49 -11.23 3.98
CA PRO A 532 -14.78 -9.91 3.42
C PRO A 532 -15.77 -9.14 4.28
N ASP A 533 -15.83 -7.82 4.09
CA ASP A 533 -16.86 -6.98 4.69
C ASP A 533 -18.25 -7.31 4.12
N PRO A 534 -19.32 -7.21 4.93
CA PRO A 534 -20.61 -7.75 4.56
C PRO A 534 -21.30 -7.00 3.41
N LEU A 535 -21.08 -5.72 3.23
CA LEU A 535 -21.80 -4.90 2.27
C LEU A 535 -20.94 -4.48 1.07
N PRO A 536 -21.48 -4.50 -0.17
CA PRO A 536 -20.77 -4.05 -1.37
C PRO A 536 -20.18 -2.65 -1.24
N GLY A 537 -20.93 -1.68 -0.70
CA GLY A 537 -20.43 -0.31 -0.52
C GLY A 537 -19.25 -0.20 0.44
N GLN A 538 -19.02 -1.16 1.33
CA GLN A 538 -17.83 -1.24 2.16
C GLN A 538 -16.65 -1.80 1.34
N ARG A 539 -16.86 -2.90 0.62
CA ARG A 539 -15.83 -3.58 -0.17
C ARG A 539 -15.33 -2.77 -1.36
N ASN A 540 -16.19 -1.95 -1.94
CA ASN A 540 -15.94 -1.21 -3.18
C ASN A 540 -15.34 0.19 -2.96
N ARG A 541 -14.65 0.41 -1.84
CA ARG A 541 -13.84 1.61 -1.63
C ARG A 541 -12.55 1.57 -2.45
N ARG A 542 -11.89 2.72 -2.58
CA ARG A 542 -10.57 2.79 -3.22
C ARG A 542 -9.59 1.83 -2.57
N THR A 543 -8.76 1.21 -3.38
CA THR A 543 -7.81 0.15 -2.97
C THR A 543 -6.83 0.59 -1.89
N ILE A 544 -6.51 1.90 -1.79
CA ILE A 544 -5.69 2.43 -0.68
C ILE A 544 -6.32 2.19 0.70
N TYR A 545 -7.64 2.00 0.77
CA TYR A 545 -8.37 1.71 2.00
C TYR A 545 -8.61 0.21 2.21
N ALA A 546 -8.23 -0.66 1.27
CA ALA A 546 -8.26 -2.10 1.48
C ALA A 546 -7.25 -2.51 2.56
N GLU A 547 -7.64 -3.45 3.43
CA GLU A 547 -6.76 -4.00 4.46
C GLU A 547 -5.56 -4.69 3.81
N LYS A 548 -4.36 -4.21 4.10
CA LYS A 548 -3.11 -4.74 3.53
C LYS A 548 -2.42 -5.67 4.53
N LEU A 549 -2.54 -6.97 4.31
CA LEU A 549 -1.93 -8.00 5.14
C LEU A 549 -0.61 -8.48 4.53
N ARG A 550 0.43 -8.67 5.37
CA ARG A 550 1.72 -9.21 4.91
C ARG A 550 1.64 -10.69 4.58
N GLY A 551 0.94 -11.45 5.42
CA GLY A 551 0.81 -12.91 5.28
C GLY A 551 -0.26 -13.36 4.28
N LEU A 552 -1.05 -12.44 3.71
CA LEU A 552 -2.07 -12.74 2.71
C LEU A 552 -2.18 -11.59 1.73
N ARG A 553 -1.68 -11.77 0.52
CA ARG A 553 -1.78 -10.80 -0.55
C ARG A 553 -3.04 -11.04 -1.38
N ASP A 554 -3.67 -9.98 -1.83
CA ASP A 554 -4.75 -10.06 -2.80
C ASP A 554 -4.22 -10.60 -4.13
N PRO A 555 -4.71 -11.74 -4.64
CA PRO A 555 -4.19 -12.35 -5.87
C PRO A 555 -4.30 -11.48 -7.11
N PHE A 556 -5.37 -10.66 -7.21
CA PHE A 556 -5.53 -9.74 -8.32
C PHE A 556 -4.46 -8.64 -8.28
N LEU A 557 -4.28 -8.00 -7.13
CA LEU A 557 -3.28 -6.95 -6.96
C LEU A 557 -1.86 -7.48 -7.13
N GLU A 558 -1.59 -8.69 -6.66
CA GLU A 558 -0.30 -9.37 -6.83
C GLU A 558 0.02 -9.67 -8.29
N ALA A 559 -0.96 -10.15 -9.08
CA ALA A 559 -0.81 -10.39 -10.50
C ALA A 559 -0.38 -9.12 -11.27
N PHE A 560 -0.77 -7.94 -10.80
CA PHE A 560 -0.40 -6.63 -11.36
C PHE A 560 0.76 -5.94 -10.63
N ASN A 561 1.65 -6.71 -10.00
CA ASN A 561 2.89 -6.23 -9.38
C ASN A 561 2.68 -5.28 -8.18
N GLN A 562 1.60 -5.44 -7.39
CA GLN A 562 1.56 -4.76 -6.10
C GLN A 562 2.74 -5.24 -5.25
N PRO A 563 3.59 -4.34 -4.70
CA PRO A 563 4.74 -4.75 -3.92
C PRO A 563 4.35 -5.38 -2.59
N GLY A 564 5.19 -6.28 -2.09
CA GLY A 564 5.15 -6.70 -0.69
C GLY A 564 5.42 -5.53 0.24
N SER A 565 5.10 -5.69 1.52
CA SER A 565 5.31 -4.64 2.53
C SER A 565 6.49 -4.92 3.47
N ASP A 566 7.32 -5.92 3.17
CA ASP A 566 8.46 -6.27 4.01
C ASP A 566 9.67 -5.37 3.76
N THR A 567 9.84 -4.91 2.52
CA THR A 567 10.92 -4.01 2.10
C THR A 567 10.37 -2.72 1.51
N SER A 568 11.16 -1.66 1.54
CA SER A 568 10.81 -0.38 0.89
C SER A 568 10.74 -0.57 -0.63
N CYS A 569 9.67 -0.08 -1.24
CA CYS A 569 9.49 -0.09 -2.69
C CYS A 569 9.34 1.35 -3.18
N GLU A 570 10.35 1.85 -3.82
CA GLU A 570 10.42 3.21 -4.38
C GLU A 570 9.92 3.30 -5.81
N LEU A 571 10.09 2.21 -6.55
CA LEU A 571 9.66 2.06 -7.93
C LEU A 571 9.15 0.63 -8.12
N ARG A 572 7.91 0.50 -8.54
CA ARG A 572 7.31 -0.81 -8.80
C ARG A 572 7.83 -1.38 -10.11
N GLU A 573 8.13 -2.66 -10.10
CA GLU A 573 8.40 -3.37 -11.35
C GLU A 573 7.15 -3.39 -12.23
N SER A 574 7.34 -3.25 -13.53
CA SER A 574 6.29 -3.42 -14.53
C SER A 574 6.63 -4.62 -15.39
N SER A 575 5.83 -5.67 -15.28
CA SER A 575 5.93 -6.86 -16.13
C SER A 575 4.73 -6.96 -17.04
N THR A 576 4.91 -7.50 -18.26
CA THR A 576 3.81 -7.87 -19.16
C THR A 576 3.89 -9.37 -19.37
N VAL A 577 3.04 -10.10 -18.67
CA VAL A 577 3.05 -11.57 -18.63
C VAL A 577 1.65 -12.14 -18.86
N ALA A 578 1.57 -13.33 -19.42
CA ALA A 578 0.29 -13.99 -19.73
C ALA A 578 -0.69 -14.09 -18.52
N PRO A 579 -0.25 -14.36 -17.28
CA PRO A 579 -1.15 -14.37 -16.14
C PRO A 579 -1.97 -13.09 -15.96
N GLN A 580 -1.45 -11.92 -16.32
CA GLN A 580 -2.18 -10.64 -16.20
C GLN A 580 -3.38 -10.57 -17.16
N ALA A 581 -3.18 -10.96 -18.42
CA ALA A 581 -4.26 -11.04 -19.40
C ALA A 581 -5.32 -12.08 -18.97
N LEU A 582 -4.86 -13.25 -18.49
CA LEU A 582 -5.76 -14.28 -17.98
C LEU A 582 -6.53 -13.82 -16.74
N THR A 583 -5.93 -13.05 -15.86
CA THR A 583 -6.60 -12.46 -14.69
C THR A 583 -7.68 -11.47 -15.13
N LEU A 584 -7.39 -10.56 -16.08
CA LEU A 584 -8.40 -9.63 -16.59
C LEU A 584 -9.56 -10.35 -17.31
N LEU A 585 -9.33 -11.52 -17.89
CA LEU A 585 -10.38 -12.28 -18.56
C LEU A 585 -11.21 -13.14 -17.59
N ASN A 586 -10.58 -13.72 -16.56
CA ASN A 586 -11.17 -14.81 -15.80
C ASN A 586 -11.43 -14.49 -14.32
N ALA A 587 -10.78 -13.46 -13.75
CA ALA A 587 -10.99 -13.15 -12.35
C ALA A 587 -12.45 -12.73 -12.08
N GLU A 588 -13.04 -13.30 -11.04
CA GLU A 588 -14.43 -13.05 -10.62
C GLU A 588 -14.66 -11.55 -10.42
N GLU A 589 -13.75 -10.86 -9.76
CA GLU A 589 -13.82 -9.41 -9.56
C GLU A 589 -13.97 -8.64 -10.88
N VAL A 590 -13.25 -9.01 -11.94
CA VAL A 590 -13.32 -8.34 -13.25
C VAL A 590 -14.63 -8.64 -13.94
N GLN A 591 -15.12 -9.88 -13.84
CA GLN A 591 -16.41 -10.31 -14.40
C GLN A 591 -17.57 -9.57 -13.73
N ASP A 592 -17.54 -9.40 -12.40
CA ASP A 592 -18.55 -8.67 -11.65
C ASP A 592 -18.55 -7.19 -12.04
N ARG A 593 -17.36 -6.57 -12.17
CA ARG A 593 -17.27 -5.16 -12.63
C ARG A 593 -17.76 -5.01 -14.05
N ALA A 594 -17.51 -5.97 -14.94
CA ALA A 594 -18.03 -5.93 -16.32
C ALA A 594 -19.58 -6.08 -16.34
N LEU A 595 -20.14 -6.90 -15.47
CA LEU A 595 -21.59 -7.08 -15.31
C LEU A 595 -22.26 -5.80 -14.78
N ALA A 596 -21.70 -5.22 -13.71
CA ALA A 596 -22.19 -3.97 -13.14
C ALA A 596 -22.07 -2.80 -14.12
N PHE A 597 -21.00 -2.76 -14.91
CA PHE A 597 -20.85 -1.78 -15.97
C PHE A 597 -21.94 -1.92 -17.05
N ALA A 598 -22.23 -3.14 -17.48
CA ALA A 598 -23.29 -3.41 -18.45
C ALA A 598 -24.69 -2.98 -17.90
N ASP A 599 -24.98 -3.29 -16.65
CA ASP A 599 -26.22 -2.89 -15.98
C ASP A 599 -26.34 -1.35 -15.91
N ARG A 600 -25.27 -0.66 -15.53
CA ARG A 600 -25.17 0.80 -15.53
C ARG A 600 -25.48 1.38 -16.91
N LEU A 601 -24.85 0.88 -17.95
CA LEU A 601 -25.01 1.37 -19.32
C LEU A 601 -26.45 1.26 -19.81
N LEU A 602 -27.13 0.13 -19.52
CA LEU A 602 -28.54 -0.08 -19.89
C LEU A 602 -29.51 0.80 -19.10
N LYS A 603 -29.14 1.21 -17.89
CA LYS A 603 -29.90 2.21 -17.11
C LYS A 603 -29.70 3.64 -17.64
N GLU A 604 -28.51 3.95 -18.17
CA GLU A 604 -28.19 5.29 -18.70
C GLU A 604 -28.66 5.52 -20.14
N ARG A 605 -28.78 4.46 -20.98
CA ARG A 605 -29.10 4.56 -22.41
C ARG A 605 -29.99 3.41 -22.89
N SER A 606 -30.88 3.70 -23.82
CA SER A 606 -31.86 2.71 -24.37
C SER A 606 -31.45 2.18 -25.74
N HIS A 607 -30.87 3.03 -26.62
CA HIS A 607 -30.49 2.64 -27.97
C HIS A 607 -29.10 1.96 -28.00
N GLU A 608 -29.01 0.84 -28.72
CA GLU A 608 -27.78 0.01 -28.76
C GLU A 608 -26.54 0.82 -29.13
N SER A 609 -26.61 1.67 -30.14
CA SER A 609 -25.47 2.50 -30.56
C SER A 609 -25.05 3.51 -29.48
N GLU A 610 -26.00 4.10 -28.76
CA GLU A 610 -25.72 5.03 -27.67
C GLU A 610 -25.13 4.30 -26.44
N VAL A 611 -25.57 3.07 -26.17
CA VAL A 611 -25.01 2.21 -25.12
C VAL A 611 -23.53 1.94 -25.41
N ILE A 612 -23.18 1.54 -26.65
CA ILE A 612 -21.77 1.29 -27.04
C ILE A 612 -20.96 2.57 -27.01
N GLN A 613 -21.47 3.69 -27.53
CA GLN A 613 -20.77 4.97 -27.45
C GLN A 613 -20.48 5.34 -25.99
N ARG A 614 -21.47 5.17 -25.11
CA ARG A 614 -21.28 5.45 -23.69
C ARG A 614 -20.28 4.53 -23.01
N ALA A 615 -20.21 3.27 -23.40
CA ALA A 615 -19.22 2.33 -22.91
C ALA A 615 -17.79 2.79 -23.24
N PHE A 616 -17.53 3.18 -24.48
CA PHE A 616 -16.23 3.70 -24.91
C PHE A 616 -15.89 5.04 -24.25
N GLU A 617 -16.86 5.94 -24.08
CA GLU A 617 -16.66 7.21 -23.38
C GLU A 617 -16.23 7.01 -21.92
N LEU A 618 -16.83 6.04 -21.22
CA LEU A 618 -16.51 5.78 -19.81
C LEU A 618 -15.20 5.02 -19.64
N ALA A 619 -14.98 3.97 -20.44
CA ALA A 619 -13.82 3.11 -20.30
C ALA A 619 -12.55 3.73 -20.92
N LEU A 620 -12.67 4.33 -22.09
CA LEU A 620 -11.53 4.76 -22.92
C LEU A 620 -11.45 6.29 -23.10
N GLY A 621 -12.48 7.03 -22.71
CA GLY A 621 -12.53 8.49 -22.83
C GLY A 621 -12.69 9.00 -24.28
N ARG A 622 -13.14 8.17 -25.21
CA ARG A 622 -13.35 8.54 -26.62
C ARG A 622 -14.69 8.03 -27.18
N VAL A 623 -15.06 8.57 -28.31
CA VAL A 623 -16.19 8.05 -29.09
C VAL A 623 -15.66 6.92 -30.00
N PRO A 624 -16.37 5.78 -30.11
CA PRO A 624 -15.98 4.70 -31.01
C PRO A 624 -16.23 5.07 -32.49
N GLY A 625 -15.47 4.46 -33.41
CA GLY A 625 -15.72 4.51 -34.84
C GLY A 625 -16.99 3.75 -35.22
N LYS A 626 -17.51 3.98 -36.43
CA LYS A 626 -18.74 3.29 -36.92
C LYS A 626 -18.57 1.78 -36.94
N GLU A 627 -17.43 1.29 -37.40
CA GLU A 627 -17.11 -0.14 -37.47
C GLU A 627 -17.02 -0.77 -36.07
N GLU A 628 -16.43 -0.07 -35.10
CA GLU A 628 -16.38 -0.54 -33.72
C GLU A 628 -17.80 -0.69 -33.13
N VAL A 629 -18.69 0.28 -33.40
CA VAL A 629 -20.10 0.22 -32.95
C VAL A 629 -20.82 -0.97 -33.56
N GLU A 630 -20.68 -1.19 -34.86
CA GLU A 630 -21.35 -2.29 -35.58
C GLU A 630 -20.85 -3.67 -35.11
N LEU A 631 -19.53 -3.83 -34.93
CA LEU A 631 -18.93 -5.04 -34.39
C LEU A 631 -19.41 -5.34 -32.97
N CYS A 632 -19.39 -4.32 -32.09
CA CYS A 632 -19.86 -4.46 -30.71
C CYS A 632 -21.34 -4.84 -30.64
N ILE A 633 -22.22 -4.22 -31.43
CA ILE A 633 -23.65 -4.55 -31.47
C ILE A 633 -23.86 -5.99 -31.97
N THR A 634 -23.14 -6.39 -33.00
CA THR A 634 -23.23 -7.75 -33.58
C THR A 634 -22.81 -8.79 -32.53
N HIS A 635 -21.69 -8.56 -31.87
CA HIS A 635 -21.21 -9.44 -30.80
C HIS A 635 -22.19 -9.46 -29.62
N TRP A 636 -22.69 -8.31 -29.17
CA TRP A 636 -23.66 -8.21 -28.08
C TRP A 636 -24.92 -9.04 -28.36
N LYS A 637 -25.48 -8.94 -29.56
CA LYS A 637 -26.68 -9.74 -29.97
C LYS A 637 -26.36 -11.24 -29.97
N SER A 638 -25.18 -11.64 -30.45
CA SER A 638 -24.75 -13.03 -30.43
C SER A 638 -24.56 -13.55 -28.99
N ALA A 639 -23.89 -12.78 -28.15
CA ALA A 639 -23.67 -13.11 -26.75
C ALA A 639 -25.00 -13.18 -25.98
N THR A 640 -25.95 -12.26 -26.24
CA THR A 640 -27.28 -12.28 -25.63
C THR A 640 -28.04 -13.58 -25.95
N ARG A 641 -27.99 -14.07 -27.22
CA ARG A 641 -28.57 -15.35 -27.62
C ARG A 641 -27.94 -16.52 -26.88
N SER A 642 -26.62 -16.54 -26.74
CA SER A 642 -25.92 -17.56 -25.94
C SER A 642 -26.31 -17.52 -24.47
N GLU A 643 -26.38 -16.33 -23.87
CA GLU A 643 -26.75 -16.14 -22.47
C GLU A 643 -28.24 -16.46 -22.19
N SER A 644 -29.11 -16.32 -23.17
CA SER A 644 -30.52 -16.70 -23.00
C SER A 644 -30.74 -18.22 -22.85
N GLN A 645 -29.80 -19.01 -23.30
CA GLN A 645 -29.81 -20.47 -23.16
C GLN A 645 -29.24 -20.95 -21.81
N LYS A 646 -28.59 -20.06 -21.06
CA LYS A 646 -27.99 -20.38 -19.77
C LYS A 646 -28.93 -19.99 -18.63
N LYS A 647 -28.97 -20.81 -17.58
CA LYS A 647 -29.65 -20.51 -16.33
C LYS A 647 -28.57 -20.24 -15.27
N PRO A 648 -28.21 -18.99 -15.00
CA PRO A 648 -27.25 -18.68 -13.94
C PRO A 648 -27.78 -19.15 -12.59
N VAL A 649 -26.92 -19.78 -11.82
CA VAL A 649 -27.20 -20.19 -10.43
C VAL A 649 -26.71 -19.09 -9.51
N ALA A 650 -27.54 -18.69 -8.55
CA ALA A 650 -27.10 -17.76 -7.52
C ALA A 650 -25.95 -18.40 -6.71
N PRO A 651 -24.83 -17.68 -6.47
CA PRO A 651 -23.74 -18.19 -5.67
C PRO A 651 -24.22 -18.42 -4.23
N SER A 652 -23.69 -19.45 -3.60
CA SER A 652 -23.91 -19.70 -2.16
C SER A 652 -22.60 -19.44 -1.42
N PHE A 653 -22.69 -18.67 -0.34
CA PHE A 653 -21.54 -18.37 0.49
C PHE A 653 -21.53 -19.31 1.70
N PRO A 654 -20.42 -20.04 1.94
CA PRO A 654 -20.39 -21.06 2.98
C PRO A 654 -20.39 -20.41 4.37
N LYS A 655 -21.31 -20.82 5.24
CA LYS A 655 -21.36 -20.43 6.65
C LYS A 655 -20.45 -21.27 7.53
N LYS A 656 -19.92 -22.36 7.00
CA LYS A 656 -18.96 -23.26 7.64
C LYS A 656 -18.19 -24.06 6.60
N ILE A 657 -16.96 -24.40 6.92
CA ILE A 657 -16.05 -25.19 6.09
C ILE A 657 -15.67 -26.46 6.85
N LYS A 658 -15.68 -27.60 6.16
CA LYS A 658 -15.18 -28.85 6.71
C LYS A 658 -13.65 -28.83 6.64
N ARG A 659 -13.01 -29.12 7.77
CA ARG A 659 -11.56 -29.24 7.91
C ARG A 659 -11.20 -30.61 8.42
N THR A 660 -10.02 -31.07 8.04
CA THR A 660 -9.45 -32.34 8.56
C THR A 660 -8.16 -32.01 9.30
N VAL A 661 -8.00 -32.53 10.48
CA VAL A 661 -6.77 -32.45 11.29
C VAL A 661 -6.26 -33.88 11.55
N MET A 662 -4.93 -34.04 11.55
CA MET A 662 -4.30 -35.32 11.91
C MET A 662 -4.03 -35.35 13.41
N ALA A 663 -4.44 -36.42 14.07
CA ALA A 663 -4.11 -36.61 15.48
C ALA A 663 -2.61 -36.86 15.64
N GLU A 664 -1.93 -36.07 16.45
CA GLU A 664 -0.48 -36.14 16.63
C GLU A 664 -0.04 -37.49 17.19
N LYS A 665 -0.86 -38.11 18.04
CA LYS A 665 -0.55 -39.40 18.73
C LYS A 665 -0.80 -40.65 17.87
N THR A 666 -1.81 -40.63 17.01
CA THR A 666 -2.26 -41.86 16.28
C THR A 666 -2.06 -41.73 14.77
N GLY A 667 -1.88 -40.54 14.23
CA GLY A 667 -1.83 -40.30 12.79
C GLY A 667 -3.19 -40.43 12.08
N GLU A 668 -4.29 -40.57 12.82
CA GLU A 668 -5.62 -40.69 12.26
C GLU A 668 -6.20 -39.33 11.88
N PRO A 669 -6.96 -39.21 10.76
CA PRO A 669 -7.63 -37.99 10.37
C PRO A 669 -8.94 -37.80 11.16
N TYR A 670 -9.17 -36.57 11.66
CA TYR A 670 -10.39 -36.13 12.31
C TYR A 670 -10.96 -34.92 11.63
N ASP A 671 -12.25 -34.96 11.34
CA ASP A 671 -12.97 -33.86 10.71
C ASP A 671 -13.60 -32.94 11.74
N PHE A 672 -13.55 -31.62 11.47
CA PHE A 672 -14.29 -30.63 12.26
C PHE A 672 -14.86 -29.54 11.36
N TRP A 673 -15.79 -28.76 11.89
CA TRP A 673 -16.37 -27.61 11.20
C TRP A 673 -15.74 -26.33 11.68
N GLU A 674 -15.16 -25.57 10.75
CA GLU A 674 -14.80 -24.18 10.95
C GLU A 674 -15.97 -23.30 10.55
N PHE A 675 -16.50 -22.51 11.48
CA PHE A 675 -17.62 -21.61 11.25
C PHE A 675 -17.15 -20.27 10.70
N LEU A 676 -17.94 -19.67 9.82
CA LEU A 676 -17.70 -18.41 9.13
C LEU A 676 -18.84 -17.41 9.41
N PRO A 677 -18.91 -16.86 10.64
CA PRO A 677 -20.02 -15.97 11.03
C PRO A 677 -20.11 -14.69 10.23
N ALA A 678 -19.06 -14.25 9.54
CA ALA A 678 -19.06 -13.09 8.67
C ALA A 678 -20.00 -13.24 7.47
N PHE A 679 -20.24 -14.47 7.01
CA PHE A 679 -21.14 -14.73 5.88
C PHE A 679 -22.64 -14.81 6.26
N GLU A 680 -23.00 -14.63 7.54
CA GLU A 680 -24.41 -14.50 7.94
C GLU A 680 -25.05 -13.21 7.39
N PRO A 681 -24.45 -12.00 7.57
CA PRO A 681 -24.98 -10.76 7.02
C PRO A 681 -24.45 -10.43 5.61
N TYR A 682 -23.66 -11.30 4.99
CA TYR A 682 -22.99 -11.01 3.73
C TYR A 682 -24.00 -10.81 2.57
N GLN A 683 -23.83 -9.72 1.83
CA GLN A 683 -24.54 -9.37 0.63
C GLN A 683 -23.56 -9.36 -0.55
N PRO A 684 -23.75 -10.22 -1.56
CA PRO A 684 -22.88 -10.22 -2.74
C PRO A 684 -23.05 -8.94 -3.57
N ASP A 685 -22.06 -8.64 -4.39
CA ASP A 685 -22.19 -7.69 -5.48
C ASP A 685 -23.22 -8.19 -6.51
N LEU A 686 -23.54 -7.38 -7.53
CA LEU A 686 -24.51 -7.75 -8.58
C LEU A 686 -24.11 -9.10 -9.21
N GLN A 687 -25.02 -10.06 -9.17
CA GLN A 687 -24.80 -11.41 -9.65
C GLN A 687 -25.41 -11.66 -11.03
N ARG A 688 -24.84 -12.60 -11.78
CA ARG A 688 -25.41 -13.03 -13.07
C ARG A 688 -26.85 -13.52 -12.97
N SER A 689 -27.23 -14.13 -11.83
CA SER A 689 -28.60 -14.55 -11.52
C SER A 689 -29.59 -13.41 -11.39
N ASP A 690 -29.13 -12.20 -11.05
CA ASP A 690 -29.95 -11.02 -10.82
C ASP A 690 -30.21 -10.23 -12.11
N THR A 691 -29.62 -10.64 -13.23
CA THR A 691 -29.63 -9.91 -14.50
C THR A 691 -30.24 -10.72 -15.64
N ASP A 692 -30.77 -10.04 -16.63
CA ASP A 692 -31.26 -10.65 -17.83
C ASP A 692 -30.16 -11.05 -18.82
N ALA A 693 -30.51 -11.81 -19.85
CA ALA A 693 -29.55 -12.26 -20.85
C ALA A 693 -28.96 -11.11 -21.68
N ARG A 694 -29.68 -9.98 -21.82
CA ARG A 694 -29.23 -8.79 -22.53
C ARG A 694 -28.11 -8.10 -21.77
N THR A 695 -28.27 -7.95 -20.48
CA THR A 695 -27.23 -7.39 -19.58
C THR A 695 -25.98 -8.27 -19.57
N ARG A 696 -26.16 -9.59 -19.42
CA ARG A 696 -25.04 -10.54 -19.45
C ARG A 696 -24.31 -10.54 -20.79
N GLY A 697 -25.06 -10.42 -21.90
CA GLY A 697 -24.48 -10.30 -23.23
C GLY A 697 -23.66 -9.02 -23.42
N LEU A 698 -24.11 -7.89 -22.88
CA LEU A 698 -23.38 -6.63 -22.90
C LEU A 698 -22.11 -6.68 -22.03
N ALA A 699 -22.15 -7.42 -20.92
CA ALA A 699 -21.00 -7.61 -20.06
C ALA A 699 -19.78 -8.19 -20.79
N HIS A 700 -19.97 -8.98 -21.85
CA HIS A 700 -18.89 -9.45 -22.70
C HIS A 700 -18.15 -8.29 -23.41
N ILE A 701 -18.90 -7.27 -23.89
CA ILE A 701 -18.30 -6.06 -24.46
C ILE A 701 -17.54 -5.28 -23.40
N CYS A 702 -18.15 -5.10 -22.23
CA CYS A 702 -17.51 -4.42 -21.09
C CYS A 702 -16.18 -5.10 -20.69
N LEU A 703 -16.18 -6.44 -20.68
CA LEU A 703 -14.98 -7.24 -20.40
C LEU A 703 -13.91 -7.04 -21.47
N VAL A 704 -14.25 -6.99 -22.75
CA VAL A 704 -13.32 -6.69 -23.85
C VAL A 704 -12.71 -5.30 -23.69
N LEU A 705 -13.51 -4.30 -23.28
CA LEU A 705 -12.97 -2.95 -23.05
C LEU A 705 -11.97 -2.94 -21.89
N PHE A 706 -12.23 -3.62 -20.78
CA PHE A 706 -11.29 -3.75 -19.66
C PHE A 706 -10.01 -4.51 -20.02
N ASN A 707 -10.07 -5.38 -21.02
CA ASN A 707 -8.91 -6.14 -21.53
C ASN A 707 -8.14 -5.43 -22.66
N SER A 708 -8.58 -4.23 -23.09
CA SER A 708 -7.90 -3.49 -24.14
C SER A 708 -6.64 -2.79 -23.63
N ASN A 709 -5.61 -2.69 -24.49
CA ASN A 709 -4.42 -1.91 -24.16
C ASN A 709 -4.77 -0.44 -23.90
N GLU A 710 -5.75 0.12 -24.62
CA GLU A 710 -6.21 1.49 -24.44
C GLU A 710 -6.79 1.75 -23.05
N PHE A 711 -7.36 0.73 -22.40
CA PHE A 711 -7.76 0.80 -20.99
C PHE A 711 -6.55 0.68 -20.05
N ALA A 712 -5.69 -0.31 -20.30
CA ALA A 712 -4.65 -0.73 -19.37
C ALA A 712 -3.39 0.14 -19.38
N TYR A 713 -3.19 0.99 -20.41
CA TYR A 713 -2.00 1.81 -20.58
C TYR A 713 -2.33 3.31 -20.62
N LEU A 714 -1.35 4.10 -20.23
CA LEU A 714 -1.31 5.56 -20.41
C LEU A 714 -0.27 5.90 -21.47
N ASP A 715 -0.71 6.58 -22.50
CA ASP A 715 0.09 7.13 -23.57
C ASP A 715 0.62 8.54 -23.26
#